data_76f774f48705480993d2e76d704512c9
#
_entry.id   76f774f48705480993d2e76d704512c9
#
_cell.length_a   1.000
_cell.length_b   1.000
_cell.length_c   1.000
_cell.angle_alpha   90.00
_cell.angle_beta   90.00
_cell.angle_gamma   90.00
#
_symmetry.space_group_name_H-M   'P 1'
#
loop_
_entity.id
_entity.type
_entity.pdbx_description
1 polymer ?
#
loop_
_entity_poly.entity_id
_entity_poly.type
_entity_poly.pdbx_seq_one_letter_code
_entity_poly.pdbx_strand_id
1 'polypeptide(L)'
;MLKLKNVCKCYKAGEEKKIILDNVNLDFKNRELVFILGASGSGKSTLLNIIGGNLKCDSGEMWLDGECISDYNDHEYDKYRSLVVGNIFQDYNLIDYLNVTENVLLGYSDGLSKREIAVLFKQLGIYEKRYQKVVNLSGGEKQRVAIARALVNNPNIILADEPTGALDSKNGIEVMEILSKIALNKLVIVVSHDNYLANKYASRIINIKDGKCDYVPINENSFIVTDGRKNKSKLYSVIKLAIKNLLIKKIRTIFTSIAISLGVISMSLVVNLYSNFSSEINNLEKDVVSVFPIIINNGDYQELDAEEEKISNKIVIKDRDKYIHTNKINNNFLNYINDITEIKYLTYDYDISFPLVSDTYNKIDNKYFKIIPSEDFIDDNYEILAGRNINNKYEIILKLDNYNNVDRKLINNFNINSNINYDDIIGRKIRVILNDDYYIKNGDYYIVNNNNRQLYNKSNISLEIVGVIKEKNEVNNNNYLYCSQELINEIININSDSMIVKDQINNQNNVLGNDMERDVLLSYLGYETVPSKINIYVDNLTNKDRLIQLLDQYNINNDKMIYVDTMASAIDIVKKFIAIISVILILFSVVAITISSLMIGILTNVRVLERKKEIGIFRSLGASKIDIKTLFNIENIFIGIISLVISMFIIMIMVGPINKMMNNYMGLENIFVIKYWLLLIVFIINLIIIKVSGSIPAIKASRMEIVNCIYNR
;
A
#
# COMPACT_ATOMS: atom_id res chain seq x y z
N MET A 1 -49.77 33.92 8.80
CA MET A 1 -50.43 34.11 7.51
C MET A 1 -49.38 34.19 6.41
N LEU A 2 -49.59 33.43 5.31
CA LEU A 2 -48.68 33.40 4.16
C LEU A 2 -49.05 34.53 3.20
N LYS A 3 -48.04 35.35 2.80
CA LYS A 3 -48.23 36.46 1.85
C LYS A 3 -47.13 36.48 0.80
N LEU A 4 -47.50 36.75 -0.44
CA LEU A 4 -46.59 36.99 -1.56
C LEU A 4 -46.75 38.46 -1.98
N LYS A 5 -45.65 39.17 -2.17
CA LYS A 5 -45.63 40.58 -2.57
C LYS A 5 -44.72 40.73 -3.82
N ASN A 6 -45.31 41.15 -4.92
CA ASN A 6 -44.63 41.47 -6.19
C ASN A 6 -43.70 40.34 -6.67
N VAL A 7 -44.10 39.09 -6.47
CA VAL A 7 -43.28 37.94 -6.82
C VAL A 7 -43.18 37.77 -8.32
N CYS A 8 -41.93 37.77 -8.84
CA CYS A 8 -41.62 37.55 -10.23
C CYS A 8 -40.69 36.33 -10.42
N LYS A 9 -40.87 35.61 -11.54
CA LYS A 9 -40.00 34.51 -11.95
C LYS A 9 -39.82 34.48 -13.45
N CYS A 10 -38.53 34.40 -13.89
CA CYS A 10 -38.17 34.30 -15.30
C CYS A 10 -37.31 33.05 -15.54
N TYR A 11 -37.43 32.43 -16.70
CA TYR A 11 -36.49 31.41 -17.18
C TYR A 11 -35.77 31.91 -18.43
N LYS A 12 -34.50 31.52 -18.56
CA LYS A 12 -33.75 31.77 -19.77
C LYS A 12 -34.09 30.72 -20.84
N ALA A 13 -34.55 31.10 -21.98
CA ALA A 13 -34.76 30.26 -23.16
C ALA A 13 -33.83 30.72 -24.28
N GLY A 14 -32.59 30.24 -24.28
CA GLY A 14 -31.51 30.80 -25.12
C GLY A 14 -31.09 32.19 -24.68
N GLU A 15 -31.16 33.18 -25.57
CA GLU A 15 -30.85 34.61 -25.26
C GLU A 15 -32.07 35.37 -24.71
N GLU A 16 -33.28 34.86 -24.87
CA GLU A 16 -34.52 35.51 -24.39
C GLU A 16 -34.87 35.11 -22.96
N LYS A 17 -35.37 36.08 -22.18
CA LYS A 17 -35.94 35.86 -20.82
C LYS A 17 -37.45 35.73 -20.99
N LYS A 18 -37.98 34.54 -20.69
CA LYS A 18 -39.43 34.31 -20.62
C LYS A 18 -39.90 34.54 -19.20
N ILE A 19 -40.79 35.52 -19.03
CA ILE A 19 -41.46 35.80 -17.74
C ILE A 19 -42.51 34.72 -17.53
N ILE A 20 -42.49 34.04 -16.39
CA ILE A 20 -43.45 33.00 -16.02
C ILE A 20 -44.41 33.49 -14.92
N LEU A 21 -43.92 34.30 -13.99
CA LEU A 21 -44.72 34.99 -13.00
C LEU A 21 -44.36 36.48 -13.06
N ASP A 22 -45.38 37.33 -13.09
CA ASP A 22 -45.28 38.77 -13.24
C ASP A 22 -46.05 39.48 -12.13
N ASN A 23 -45.31 40.07 -11.14
CA ASN A 23 -45.86 40.86 -10.03
C ASN A 23 -47.03 40.16 -9.28
N VAL A 24 -46.85 38.89 -8.94
CA VAL A 24 -47.88 38.12 -8.22
C VAL A 24 -48.01 38.60 -6.77
N ASN A 25 -49.19 38.99 -6.42
CA ASN A 25 -49.58 39.37 -5.05
C ASN A 25 -50.70 38.45 -4.58
N LEU A 26 -50.49 37.75 -3.44
CA LEU A 26 -51.45 36.78 -2.89
C LEU A 26 -51.36 36.76 -1.35
N ASP A 27 -52.50 36.72 -0.69
CA ASP A 27 -52.64 36.49 0.75
C ASP A 27 -53.39 35.20 0.99
N PHE A 28 -52.96 34.38 1.96
CA PHE A 28 -53.63 33.11 2.30
C PHE A 28 -54.01 33.10 3.79
N LYS A 29 -55.22 32.56 4.08
CA LYS A 29 -55.65 32.28 5.46
C LYS A 29 -54.94 31.07 6.03
N ASN A 30 -54.91 30.93 7.35
CA ASN A 30 -54.26 29.79 8.01
C ASN A 30 -55.02 28.46 7.84
N ARG A 31 -56.31 28.54 7.52
CA ARG A 31 -57.21 27.39 7.37
C ARG A 31 -58.15 27.69 6.20
N GLU A 32 -57.82 27.19 5.03
CA GLU A 32 -58.66 27.29 3.84
C GLU A 32 -58.25 26.23 2.80
N LEU A 33 -59.16 25.89 1.91
CA LEU A 33 -58.89 25.12 0.72
C LEU A 33 -58.91 26.05 -0.50
N VAL A 34 -57.72 26.40 -1.01
CA VAL A 34 -57.56 27.30 -2.15
C VAL A 34 -57.26 26.51 -3.40
N PHE A 35 -58.00 26.76 -4.46
CA PHE A 35 -57.69 26.26 -5.78
C PHE A 35 -57.03 27.35 -6.63
N ILE A 36 -55.91 27.00 -7.28
CA ILE A 36 -55.26 27.84 -8.29
C ILE A 36 -55.54 27.21 -9.65
N LEU A 37 -56.38 27.90 -10.43
CA LEU A 37 -56.79 27.44 -11.75
C LEU A 37 -56.11 28.24 -12.86
N GLY A 38 -55.92 27.63 -14.03
CA GLY A 38 -55.36 28.29 -15.22
C GLY A 38 -54.95 27.29 -16.30
N ALA A 39 -54.70 27.76 -17.49
CA ALA A 39 -54.26 26.93 -18.61
C ALA A 39 -52.90 26.26 -18.36
N SER A 40 -52.56 25.20 -19.11
CA SER A 40 -51.22 24.62 -19.05
C SER A 40 -50.16 25.66 -19.42
N GLY A 41 -49.07 25.74 -18.65
CA GLY A 41 -48.01 26.72 -18.87
C GLY A 41 -48.25 28.12 -18.31
N SER A 42 -49.38 28.40 -17.63
CA SER A 42 -49.70 29.72 -17.05
C SER A 42 -48.85 30.11 -15.82
N GLY A 43 -47.98 29.21 -15.29
CA GLY A 43 -47.14 29.48 -14.12
C GLY A 43 -47.60 28.82 -12.82
N LYS A 44 -48.69 28.03 -12.81
CA LYS A 44 -49.24 27.37 -11.59
C LYS A 44 -48.23 26.56 -10.78
N SER A 45 -47.55 25.57 -11.40
CA SER A 45 -46.57 24.73 -10.71
C SER A 45 -45.32 25.53 -10.32
N THR A 46 -44.98 26.59 -11.06
CA THR A 46 -43.88 27.51 -10.69
C THR A 46 -44.21 28.27 -9.41
N LEU A 47 -45.46 28.79 -9.34
CA LEU A 47 -45.93 29.47 -8.12
C LEU A 47 -45.98 28.52 -6.92
N LEU A 48 -46.46 27.29 -7.12
CA LEU A 48 -46.53 26.27 -6.06
C LEU A 48 -45.10 25.90 -5.56
N ASN A 49 -44.12 25.78 -6.47
CA ASN A 49 -42.73 25.50 -6.12
C ASN A 49 -42.05 26.65 -5.37
N ILE A 50 -42.42 27.92 -5.65
CA ILE A 50 -41.92 29.07 -4.90
C ILE A 50 -42.54 29.05 -3.48
N ILE A 51 -43.86 28.87 -3.36
CA ILE A 51 -44.52 28.74 -2.05
C ILE A 51 -43.95 27.58 -1.25
N GLY A 52 -43.64 26.46 -1.91
CA GLY A 52 -42.99 25.28 -1.28
C GLY A 52 -41.54 25.44 -0.90
N GLY A 53 -40.91 26.54 -1.27
CA GLY A 53 -39.46 26.76 -1.03
C GLY A 53 -38.54 25.86 -1.87
N ASN A 54 -39.09 25.23 -2.94
CA ASN A 54 -38.33 24.39 -3.90
C ASN A 54 -37.62 25.25 -4.96
N LEU A 55 -38.11 26.45 -5.18
CA LEU A 55 -37.61 27.43 -6.16
C LEU A 55 -37.58 28.81 -5.52
N LYS A 56 -36.53 29.58 -5.73
CA LYS A 56 -36.45 30.99 -5.29
C LYS A 56 -37.09 31.88 -6.36
N CYS A 57 -37.83 32.93 -5.93
CA CYS A 57 -38.24 34.02 -6.84
C CYS A 57 -37.02 34.82 -7.28
N ASP A 58 -37.13 35.50 -8.42
CA ASP A 58 -36.08 36.36 -8.94
C ASP A 58 -36.20 37.80 -8.38
N SER A 59 -37.41 38.22 -8.06
CA SER A 59 -37.72 39.46 -7.31
C SER A 59 -39.05 39.30 -6.56
N GLY A 60 -39.32 40.22 -5.66
CA GLY A 60 -40.47 40.17 -4.75
C GLY A 60 -40.19 39.42 -3.45
N GLU A 61 -41.15 39.36 -2.58
CA GLU A 61 -41.00 38.84 -1.20
C GLU A 61 -42.11 37.84 -0.86
N MET A 62 -41.72 36.82 -0.10
CA MET A 62 -42.63 35.87 0.51
C MET A 62 -42.55 35.97 2.03
N TRP A 63 -43.65 36.17 2.68
CA TRP A 63 -43.78 36.37 4.12
C TRP A 63 -44.62 35.27 4.76
N LEU A 64 -44.14 34.76 5.92
CA LEU A 64 -44.91 33.82 6.77
C LEU A 64 -44.91 34.38 8.19
N ASP A 65 -46.12 34.69 8.71
CA ASP A 65 -46.30 35.19 10.08
C ASP A 65 -45.45 36.39 10.50
N GLY A 66 -45.12 37.25 9.53
CA GLY A 66 -44.32 38.45 9.76
C GLY A 66 -42.81 38.27 9.51
N GLU A 67 -42.37 37.07 9.19
CA GLU A 67 -40.98 36.75 8.82
C GLU A 67 -40.81 36.65 7.29
N CYS A 68 -39.77 37.28 6.74
CA CYS A 68 -39.47 37.22 5.29
C CYS A 68 -38.76 35.92 4.94
N ILE A 69 -39.44 34.99 4.25
CA ILE A 69 -38.87 33.70 3.84
C ILE A 69 -37.91 33.86 2.65
N SER A 70 -38.11 34.91 1.83
CA SER A 70 -37.23 35.15 0.67
C SER A 70 -35.76 35.30 1.04
N ASP A 71 -35.47 35.77 2.28
CA ASP A 71 -34.13 36.00 2.80
C ASP A 71 -33.49 34.75 3.44
N TYR A 72 -34.25 33.65 3.50
CA TYR A 72 -33.77 32.41 4.12
C TYR A 72 -32.54 31.86 3.42
N ASN A 73 -31.55 31.40 4.25
CA ASN A 73 -30.43 30.60 3.77
C ASN A 73 -30.87 29.15 3.47
N ASP A 74 -29.97 28.35 2.89
CA ASP A 74 -30.27 26.97 2.49
C ASP A 74 -30.77 26.11 3.66
N HIS A 75 -30.24 26.30 4.88
CA HIS A 75 -30.62 25.52 6.06
C HIS A 75 -32.02 25.90 6.56
N GLU A 76 -32.34 27.16 6.49
CA GLU A 76 -33.68 27.67 6.85
C GLU A 76 -34.72 27.19 5.84
N TYR A 77 -34.38 27.18 4.53
CA TYR A 77 -35.25 26.56 3.51
C TYR A 77 -35.40 25.04 3.71
N ASP A 78 -34.34 24.32 4.16
CA ASP A 78 -34.46 22.89 4.45
C ASP A 78 -35.43 22.65 5.62
N LYS A 79 -35.40 23.50 6.68
CA LYS A 79 -36.37 23.46 7.78
C LYS A 79 -37.78 23.80 7.33
N TYR A 80 -37.95 24.86 6.52
CA TYR A 80 -39.25 25.28 5.98
C TYR A 80 -39.91 24.12 5.19
N ARG A 81 -39.17 23.48 4.27
CA ARG A 81 -39.64 22.31 3.50
C ARG A 81 -39.94 21.09 4.37
N SER A 82 -39.19 20.91 5.46
CA SER A 82 -39.36 19.73 6.33
C SER A 82 -40.53 19.88 7.31
N LEU A 83 -40.74 21.07 7.88
CA LEU A 83 -41.60 21.25 9.04
C LEU A 83 -42.84 22.06 8.74
N VAL A 84 -42.77 23.01 7.79
CA VAL A 84 -43.86 23.95 7.52
C VAL A 84 -44.73 23.51 6.34
N VAL A 85 -44.12 22.89 5.31
CA VAL A 85 -44.77 22.55 4.05
C VAL A 85 -44.81 21.04 3.83
N GLY A 86 -45.98 20.53 3.45
CA GLY A 86 -46.17 19.18 2.95
C GLY A 86 -46.49 19.20 1.46
N ASN A 87 -45.67 18.56 0.63
CA ASN A 87 -45.83 18.53 -0.82
C ASN A 87 -46.50 17.24 -1.31
N ILE A 88 -47.56 17.36 -2.12
CA ILE A 88 -48.20 16.29 -2.85
C ILE A 88 -47.99 16.56 -4.35
N PHE A 89 -47.17 15.70 -4.99
CA PHE A 89 -46.76 15.86 -6.38
C PHE A 89 -47.73 15.16 -7.36
N GLN A 90 -47.80 15.63 -8.59
CA GLN A 90 -48.61 15.10 -9.66
C GLN A 90 -48.34 13.60 -9.95
N ASP A 91 -47.08 13.21 -10.06
CA ASP A 91 -46.61 11.83 -10.32
C ASP A 91 -46.39 11.00 -9.04
N TYR A 92 -47.05 11.35 -7.93
CA TYR A 92 -46.84 10.77 -6.58
C TYR A 92 -45.42 10.94 -6.05
N ASN A 93 -44.41 10.83 -6.88
CA ASN A 93 -42.98 10.89 -6.56
C ASN A 93 -42.61 9.99 -5.36
N LEU A 94 -43.11 8.75 -5.39
CA LEU A 94 -42.77 7.70 -4.45
C LEU A 94 -41.54 6.96 -4.95
N ILE A 95 -40.77 6.40 -4.03
CA ILE A 95 -39.56 5.63 -4.35
C ILE A 95 -39.96 4.15 -4.46
N ASP A 96 -39.92 3.58 -5.66
CA ASP A 96 -40.46 2.28 -6.03
C ASP A 96 -39.97 1.10 -5.20
N TYR A 97 -38.70 1.12 -4.81
CA TYR A 97 -38.06 0.04 -4.04
C TYR A 97 -38.34 0.12 -2.54
N LEU A 98 -38.92 1.20 -2.04
CA LEU A 98 -39.31 1.36 -0.65
C LEU A 98 -40.73 0.86 -0.44
N ASN A 99 -41.04 0.39 0.76
CA ASN A 99 -42.40 0.08 1.16
C ASN A 99 -43.18 1.36 1.53
N VAL A 100 -44.47 1.23 1.79
CA VAL A 100 -45.36 2.35 2.16
C VAL A 100 -44.82 3.11 3.38
N THR A 101 -44.51 2.40 4.47
CA THR A 101 -43.98 3.03 5.69
C THR A 101 -42.68 3.77 5.43
N GLU A 102 -41.77 3.15 4.69
CA GLU A 102 -40.48 3.77 4.36
C GLU A 102 -40.62 5.01 3.49
N ASN A 103 -41.58 5.02 2.51
CA ASN A 103 -41.86 6.20 1.71
C ASN A 103 -42.48 7.34 2.53
N VAL A 104 -43.40 7.04 3.46
CA VAL A 104 -43.99 8.05 4.33
C VAL A 104 -42.97 8.64 5.29
N LEU A 105 -42.06 7.83 5.80
CA LEU A 105 -40.99 8.28 6.72
C LEU A 105 -39.82 8.95 6.03
N LEU A 106 -39.82 9.08 4.69
CA LEU A 106 -38.82 9.91 4.00
C LEU A 106 -38.96 11.37 4.45
N GLY A 107 -37.89 11.98 4.89
CA GLY A 107 -37.91 13.35 5.41
C GLY A 107 -38.61 13.51 6.78
N TYR A 108 -39.03 12.40 7.43
CA TYR A 108 -39.52 12.46 8.80
C TYR A 108 -38.44 12.98 9.75
N SER A 109 -38.72 14.08 10.44
CA SER A 109 -37.79 14.69 11.39
C SER A 109 -38.24 14.52 12.83
N ASP A 110 -39.35 15.13 13.22
CA ASP A 110 -39.91 15.09 14.59
C ASP A 110 -41.42 15.43 14.57
N GLY A 111 -42.13 14.81 13.62
CA GLY A 111 -43.57 15.01 13.41
C GLY A 111 -44.40 14.11 14.31
N LEU A 112 -45.37 13.42 13.68
CA LEU A 112 -46.28 12.51 14.35
C LEU A 112 -45.58 11.36 15.08
N SER A 113 -46.06 10.99 16.26
CA SER A 113 -45.58 9.80 16.99
C SER A 113 -45.94 8.49 16.22
N LYS A 114 -45.30 7.38 16.57
CA LYS A 114 -45.61 6.07 15.95
C LYS A 114 -47.08 5.68 16.03
N ARG A 115 -47.75 6.06 17.11
CA ARG A 115 -49.22 5.81 17.29
C ARG A 115 -50.03 6.68 16.36
N GLU A 116 -49.69 7.95 16.25
CA GLU A 116 -50.37 8.90 15.36
C GLU A 116 -50.16 8.53 13.87
N ILE A 117 -48.98 8.07 13.49
CA ILE A 117 -48.70 7.55 12.15
C ILE A 117 -49.59 6.32 11.84
N ALA A 118 -49.74 5.41 12.80
CA ALA A 118 -50.63 4.27 12.62
C ALA A 118 -52.13 4.70 12.49
N VAL A 119 -52.54 5.73 13.21
CA VAL A 119 -53.89 6.35 13.08
C VAL A 119 -54.02 6.99 11.69
N LEU A 120 -53.05 7.77 11.25
CA LEU A 120 -53.04 8.39 9.92
C LEU A 120 -53.15 7.33 8.82
N PHE A 121 -52.42 6.22 8.93
CA PHE A 121 -52.52 5.12 7.95
C PHE A 121 -53.94 4.49 7.91
N LYS A 122 -54.58 4.35 9.06
CA LYS A 122 -55.97 3.85 9.14
C LYS A 122 -56.95 4.83 8.51
N GLN A 123 -56.81 6.14 8.82
CA GLN A 123 -57.65 7.19 8.24
C GLN A 123 -57.55 7.28 6.72
N LEU A 124 -56.36 7.02 6.19
CA LEU A 124 -56.09 7.01 4.74
C LEU A 124 -56.33 5.65 4.07
N GLY A 125 -56.75 4.62 4.82
CA GLY A 125 -57.01 3.28 4.28
C GLY A 125 -55.79 2.53 3.74
N ILE A 126 -54.59 2.86 4.22
CA ILE A 126 -53.33 2.25 3.76
C ILE A 126 -52.63 1.41 4.84
N TYR A 127 -53.25 1.23 6.01
CA TYR A 127 -52.63 0.55 7.15
C TYR A 127 -52.28 -0.90 6.86
N GLU A 128 -53.13 -1.67 6.21
CA GLU A 128 -52.87 -3.08 5.88
C GLU A 128 -51.73 -3.26 4.87
N LYS A 129 -51.46 -2.21 4.04
CA LYS A 129 -50.46 -2.21 2.99
C LYS A 129 -49.13 -1.57 3.43
N ARG A 130 -48.98 -1.23 4.72
CA ARG A 130 -47.84 -0.46 5.23
C ARG A 130 -46.43 -1.06 4.98
N TYR A 131 -46.37 -2.38 4.80
CA TYR A 131 -45.09 -3.09 4.48
C TYR A 131 -44.98 -3.50 3.01
N GLN A 132 -46.02 -3.25 2.19
CA GLN A 132 -46.03 -3.55 0.77
C GLN A 132 -45.16 -2.51 0.00
N LYS A 133 -44.46 -2.95 -1.05
CA LYS A 133 -43.75 -2.04 -1.94
C LYS A 133 -44.74 -1.19 -2.72
N VAL A 134 -44.43 0.10 -2.91
CA VAL A 134 -45.37 1.04 -3.57
C VAL A 134 -45.60 0.74 -5.05
N VAL A 135 -44.68 0.02 -5.70
CA VAL A 135 -44.83 -0.41 -7.10
C VAL A 135 -46.07 -1.29 -7.29
N ASN A 136 -46.48 -2.03 -6.26
CA ASN A 136 -47.63 -2.95 -6.28
C ASN A 136 -48.94 -2.31 -5.87
N LEU A 137 -49.01 -0.97 -5.69
CA LEU A 137 -50.19 -0.22 -5.29
C LEU A 137 -50.91 0.33 -6.50
N SER A 138 -52.26 0.45 -6.40
CA SER A 138 -53.08 1.20 -7.35
C SER A 138 -52.77 2.71 -7.32
N GLY A 139 -53.17 3.46 -8.34
CA GLY A 139 -52.99 4.91 -8.41
C GLY A 139 -53.57 5.66 -7.21
N GLY A 140 -54.81 5.33 -6.80
CA GLY A 140 -55.44 5.93 -5.62
C GLY A 140 -54.70 5.61 -4.31
N GLU A 141 -54.18 4.38 -4.15
CA GLU A 141 -53.40 4.01 -2.99
C GLU A 141 -52.06 4.74 -2.96
N LYS A 142 -51.36 4.89 -4.12
CA LYS A 142 -50.13 5.67 -4.24
C LYS A 142 -50.38 7.13 -3.85
N GLN A 143 -51.52 7.72 -4.26
CA GLN A 143 -51.88 9.08 -3.88
C GLN A 143 -52.08 9.20 -2.37
N ARG A 144 -52.80 8.25 -1.75
CA ARG A 144 -52.99 8.23 -0.30
C ARG A 144 -51.65 8.07 0.46
N VAL A 145 -50.71 7.33 -0.07
CA VAL A 145 -49.34 7.26 0.47
C VAL A 145 -48.59 8.61 0.35
N ALA A 146 -48.73 9.31 -0.80
CA ALA A 146 -48.17 10.65 -1.00
C ALA A 146 -48.77 11.68 -0.02
N ILE A 147 -50.09 11.61 0.23
CA ILE A 147 -50.78 12.44 1.24
C ILE A 147 -50.23 12.10 2.65
N ALA A 148 -50.12 10.82 3.00
CA ALA A 148 -49.54 10.40 4.30
C ALA A 148 -48.15 10.95 4.51
N ARG A 149 -47.31 10.89 3.46
CA ARG A 149 -45.93 11.44 3.46
C ARG A 149 -45.94 12.95 3.68
N ALA A 150 -46.86 13.67 3.04
CA ALA A 150 -46.96 15.12 3.22
C ALA A 150 -47.40 15.51 4.64
N LEU A 151 -48.17 14.66 5.33
CA LEU A 151 -48.72 14.92 6.66
C LEU A 151 -47.83 14.45 7.82
N VAL A 152 -46.86 13.57 7.58
CA VAL A 152 -46.14 12.88 8.66
C VAL A 152 -45.37 13.82 9.62
N ASN A 153 -44.92 14.97 9.13
CA ASN A 153 -44.28 16.02 9.93
C ASN A 153 -45.29 17.03 10.50
N ASN A 154 -46.59 16.79 10.34
CA ASN A 154 -47.67 17.67 10.75
C ASN A 154 -47.48 19.13 10.29
N PRO A 155 -47.28 19.40 8.98
CA PRO A 155 -47.00 20.74 8.46
C PRO A 155 -48.27 21.63 8.56
N ASN A 156 -48.05 22.97 8.50
CA ASN A 156 -49.16 23.93 8.52
C ASN A 156 -49.74 24.21 7.12
N ILE A 157 -48.92 24.00 6.08
CA ILE A 157 -49.28 24.26 4.68
C ILE A 157 -49.16 22.95 3.90
N ILE A 158 -50.20 22.61 3.15
CA ILE A 158 -50.21 21.48 2.21
C ILE A 158 -50.29 22.04 0.79
N LEU A 159 -49.35 21.63 -0.05
CA LEU A 159 -49.32 22.00 -1.47
C LEU A 159 -49.60 20.76 -2.31
N ALA A 160 -50.59 20.82 -3.18
CA ALA A 160 -50.96 19.71 -4.05
C ALA A 160 -50.94 20.16 -5.53
N ASP A 161 -50.03 19.56 -6.30
CA ASP A 161 -49.92 19.80 -7.75
C ASP A 161 -50.70 18.72 -8.48
N GLU A 162 -51.85 19.06 -9.07
CA GLU A 162 -52.79 18.19 -9.79
C GLU A 162 -53.05 16.84 -9.09
N PRO A 163 -53.54 16.84 -7.81
CA PRO A 163 -53.57 15.62 -6.98
C PRO A 163 -54.56 14.56 -7.49
N THR A 164 -55.40 14.86 -8.47
CA THR A 164 -56.42 13.97 -9.06
C THR A 164 -56.14 13.65 -10.53
N GLY A 165 -55.11 14.25 -11.15
CA GLY A 165 -54.88 14.17 -12.60
C GLY A 165 -54.53 12.78 -13.15
N ALA A 166 -54.00 11.89 -12.30
CA ALA A 166 -53.68 10.50 -12.67
C ALA A 166 -54.69 9.47 -12.10
N LEU A 167 -55.84 9.92 -11.63
CA LEU A 167 -56.87 9.09 -10.96
C LEU A 167 -58.16 9.03 -11.77
N ASP A 168 -58.90 7.95 -11.61
CA ASP A 168 -60.28 7.88 -12.04
C ASP A 168 -61.17 8.81 -11.20
N SER A 169 -62.35 9.14 -11.70
CA SER A 169 -63.28 10.10 -11.06
C SER A 169 -63.67 9.72 -9.62
N LYS A 170 -63.76 8.41 -9.30
CA LYS A 170 -64.14 7.94 -7.96
C LYS A 170 -63.00 8.17 -6.97
N ASN A 171 -61.77 7.71 -7.32
CA ASN A 171 -60.58 7.92 -6.49
C ASN A 171 -60.22 9.40 -6.37
N GLY A 172 -60.45 10.20 -7.43
CA GLY A 172 -60.26 11.65 -7.41
C GLY A 172 -61.16 12.36 -6.38
N ILE A 173 -62.47 11.97 -6.31
CA ILE A 173 -63.41 12.48 -5.32
C ILE A 173 -62.97 12.12 -3.89
N GLU A 174 -62.56 10.85 -3.65
CA GLU A 174 -62.05 10.42 -2.32
C GLU A 174 -60.84 11.22 -1.86
N VAL A 175 -59.88 11.51 -2.78
CA VAL A 175 -58.71 12.33 -2.50
C VAL A 175 -59.12 13.77 -2.15
N MET A 176 -60.07 14.37 -2.88
CA MET A 176 -60.55 15.73 -2.58
C MET A 176 -61.28 15.81 -1.26
N GLU A 177 -62.06 14.79 -0.87
CA GLU A 177 -62.71 14.71 0.45
C GLU A 177 -61.67 14.66 1.58
N ILE A 178 -60.53 13.92 1.38
CA ILE A 178 -59.42 13.88 2.34
C ILE A 178 -58.81 15.28 2.46
N LEU A 179 -58.49 15.95 1.34
CA LEU A 179 -57.87 17.28 1.34
C LEU A 179 -58.79 18.33 1.96
N SER A 180 -60.13 18.26 1.70
CA SER A 180 -61.14 19.13 2.31
C SER A 180 -61.18 18.97 3.84
N LYS A 181 -61.10 17.73 4.36
CA LYS A 181 -61.03 17.48 5.82
C LYS A 181 -59.75 18.06 6.44
N ILE A 182 -58.61 17.96 5.72
CA ILE A 182 -57.32 18.53 6.18
C ILE A 182 -57.42 20.07 6.22
N ALA A 183 -58.09 20.69 5.25
CA ALA A 183 -58.25 22.15 5.16
C ALA A 183 -59.02 22.78 6.31
N LEU A 184 -59.80 22.00 7.07
CA LEU A 184 -60.45 22.49 8.29
C LEU A 184 -59.45 22.97 9.36
N ASN A 185 -58.21 22.43 9.35
CA ASN A 185 -57.20 22.71 10.35
C ASN A 185 -55.88 23.30 9.76
N LYS A 186 -55.71 23.32 8.45
CA LYS A 186 -54.47 23.70 7.74
C LYS A 186 -54.79 24.51 6.49
N LEU A 187 -53.79 25.24 6.00
CA LEU A 187 -53.84 25.82 4.66
C LEU A 187 -53.55 24.73 3.62
N VAL A 188 -54.51 24.49 2.72
CA VAL A 188 -54.33 23.55 1.61
C VAL A 188 -54.46 24.33 0.29
N ILE A 189 -53.38 24.31 -0.53
CA ILE A 189 -53.34 24.95 -1.83
C ILE A 189 -53.29 23.86 -2.90
N VAL A 190 -54.27 23.80 -3.74
CA VAL A 190 -54.41 22.82 -4.83
C VAL A 190 -54.26 23.54 -6.17
N VAL A 191 -53.29 23.12 -6.96
CA VAL A 191 -53.23 23.49 -8.38
C VAL A 191 -53.96 22.44 -9.19
N SER A 192 -54.89 22.90 -10.05
CA SER A 192 -55.66 22.00 -10.91
C SER A 192 -56.11 22.71 -12.19
N HIS A 193 -56.53 21.95 -13.18
CA HIS A 193 -57.26 22.42 -14.35
C HIS A 193 -58.73 21.99 -14.31
N ASP A 194 -59.17 21.28 -13.25
CA ASP A 194 -60.54 20.76 -13.06
C ASP A 194 -61.43 21.80 -12.36
N ASN A 195 -62.20 22.51 -13.17
CA ASN A 195 -63.18 23.51 -12.68
C ASN A 195 -64.33 22.87 -11.86
N TYR A 196 -64.68 21.61 -12.13
CA TYR A 196 -65.76 20.95 -11.40
C TYR A 196 -65.34 20.69 -9.95
N LEU A 197 -64.16 20.12 -9.73
CA LEU A 197 -63.66 19.85 -8.38
C LEU A 197 -63.41 21.17 -7.62
N ALA A 198 -62.92 22.19 -8.32
CA ALA A 198 -62.68 23.49 -7.70
C ALA A 198 -64.01 24.12 -7.21
N ASN A 199 -65.01 24.16 -8.03
CA ASN A 199 -66.37 24.73 -7.66
C ASN A 199 -67.05 23.93 -6.54
N LYS A 200 -66.75 22.62 -6.43
CA LYS A 200 -67.37 21.76 -5.42
C LYS A 200 -66.72 21.84 -4.06
N TYR A 201 -65.39 21.98 -4.01
CA TYR A 201 -64.62 21.83 -2.76
C TYR A 201 -63.90 23.10 -2.31
N ALA A 202 -63.59 24.06 -3.20
CA ALA A 202 -62.81 25.23 -2.86
C ALA A 202 -63.53 26.19 -1.89
N SER A 203 -62.78 26.64 -0.88
CA SER A 203 -63.19 27.82 -0.10
C SER A 203 -62.93 29.10 -0.88
N ARG A 204 -61.91 29.08 -1.76
CA ARG A 204 -61.50 30.20 -2.62
C ARG A 204 -60.83 29.70 -3.88
N ILE A 205 -61.14 30.35 -4.99
CA ILE A 205 -60.53 30.06 -6.30
C ILE A 205 -59.67 31.27 -6.71
N ILE A 206 -58.46 31.03 -7.15
CA ILE A 206 -57.52 32.00 -7.70
C ILE A 206 -57.22 31.61 -9.15
N ASN A 207 -57.46 32.52 -10.08
CA ASN A 207 -57.15 32.28 -11.49
C ASN A 207 -55.77 32.85 -11.81
N ILE A 208 -54.94 32.06 -12.50
CA ILE A 208 -53.66 32.51 -13.04
C ILE A 208 -53.68 32.49 -14.56
N LYS A 209 -53.45 33.66 -15.15
CA LYS A 209 -53.37 33.85 -16.59
C LYS A 209 -52.16 34.65 -16.96
N ASP A 210 -51.35 34.12 -17.88
CA ASP A 210 -50.10 34.75 -18.40
C ASP A 210 -49.16 35.25 -17.25
N GLY A 211 -49.05 34.46 -16.19
CA GLY A 211 -48.21 34.75 -15.03
C GLY A 211 -48.78 35.75 -14.02
N LYS A 212 -49.97 36.25 -14.22
CA LYS A 212 -50.67 37.19 -13.32
C LYS A 212 -51.82 36.50 -12.60
N CYS A 213 -52.03 36.89 -11.32
CA CYS A 213 -53.11 36.36 -10.46
C CYS A 213 -54.09 37.46 -10.10
N ASP A 214 -55.38 37.06 -9.96
CA ASP A 214 -56.41 37.96 -9.38
C ASP A 214 -56.13 38.16 -7.89
N TYR A 215 -55.91 39.42 -7.48
CA TYR A 215 -55.57 39.74 -6.09
C TYR A 215 -56.82 40.22 -5.32
N VAL A 216 -57.10 39.55 -4.20
CA VAL A 216 -58.12 39.98 -3.22
C VAL A 216 -57.44 40.05 -1.84
N PRO A 217 -57.30 41.24 -1.27
CA PRO A 217 -56.67 41.39 0.05
C PRO A 217 -57.49 40.75 1.15
N ILE A 218 -56.81 40.10 2.14
CA ILE A 218 -57.45 39.48 3.31
C ILE A 218 -57.07 40.26 4.56
N ASN A 219 -58.04 40.78 5.28
CA ASN A 219 -57.89 41.50 6.54
C ASN A 219 -58.09 40.56 7.74
N GLU A 220 -57.26 39.56 7.93
CA GLU A 220 -57.26 38.70 9.12
C GLU A 220 -55.87 38.69 9.79
N ASN A 221 -55.81 39.02 11.06
CA ASN A 221 -54.60 38.94 11.90
C ASN A 221 -54.58 37.62 12.68
N SER A 222 -54.27 36.52 12.04
CA SER A 222 -54.08 35.22 12.71
C SER A 222 -52.63 34.72 12.47
N PHE A 223 -51.91 34.42 13.58
CA PHE A 223 -50.53 33.90 13.52
C PHE A 223 -50.57 32.36 13.52
N ILE A 224 -49.66 31.75 12.75
CA ILE A 224 -49.37 30.32 12.82
C ILE A 224 -48.24 30.16 13.88
N VAL A 225 -48.54 29.43 14.94
CA VAL A 225 -47.49 29.09 15.93
C VAL A 225 -46.53 28.10 15.28
N THR A 226 -45.38 28.55 14.87
CA THR A 226 -44.27 27.64 14.46
C THR A 226 -43.68 27.04 15.71
N ASP A 227 -44.00 25.78 15.99
CA ASP A 227 -43.35 25.01 17.04
C ASP A 227 -41.85 24.98 16.79
N GLY A 228 -41.01 25.27 17.81
CA GLY A 228 -39.57 25.26 17.75
C GLY A 228 -38.95 23.86 17.58
N ARG A 229 -39.52 23.06 16.70
CA ARG A 229 -39.08 21.69 16.39
C ARG A 229 -37.69 21.70 15.74
N LYS A 230 -36.78 20.83 16.22
CA LYS A 230 -35.43 20.68 15.65
C LYS A 230 -35.48 19.62 14.58
N ASN A 231 -35.01 19.96 13.37
CA ASN A 231 -34.77 18.98 12.32
C ASN A 231 -33.61 18.06 12.73
N LYS A 232 -33.89 16.86 13.18
CA LYS A 232 -32.90 15.83 13.51
C LYS A 232 -32.77 14.86 12.36
N SER A 233 -31.77 15.08 11.49
CA SER A 233 -31.37 14.04 10.54
C SER A 233 -30.89 12.81 11.32
N LYS A 234 -31.58 11.71 11.23
CA LYS A 234 -31.13 10.46 11.88
C LYS A 234 -30.12 9.78 10.98
N LEU A 235 -28.83 9.91 11.30
CA LEU A 235 -27.73 9.21 10.60
C LEU A 235 -28.06 7.72 10.35
N TYR A 236 -28.77 7.08 11.28
CA TYR A 236 -29.24 5.71 11.15
C TYR A 236 -30.17 5.49 9.94
N SER A 237 -31.07 6.40 9.65
CA SER A 237 -31.98 6.28 8.49
C SER A 237 -31.22 6.42 7.17
N VAL A 238 -30.22 7.30 7.13
CA VAL A 238 -29.33 7.50 5.96
C VAL A 238 -28.49 6.24 5.70
N ILE A 239 -27.91 5.64 6.75
CA ILE A 239 -27.13 4.39 6.64
C ILE A 239 -28.02 3.25 6.12
N LYS A 240 -29.22 3.06 6.72
CA LYS A 240 -30.16 2.02 6.28
C LYS A 240 -30.55 2.18 4.81
N LEU A 241 -30.75 3.41 4.36
CA LEU A 241 -31.08 3.71 2.97
C LEU A 241 -29.90 3.42 2.04
N ALA A 242 -28.67 3.78 2.43
CA ALA A 242 -27.45 3.51 1.67
C ALA A 242 -27.26 2.00 1.45
N ILE A 243 -27.35 1.20 2.52
CA ILE A 243 -27.22 -0.27 2.44
C ILE A 243 -28.30 -0.86 1.52
N LYS A 244 -29.57 -0.42 1.67
CA LYS A 244 -30.67 -0.93 0.85
C LYS A 244 -30.45 -0.66 -0.64
N ASN A 245 -29.94 0.51 -0.98
CA ASN A 245 -29.61 0.88 -2.35
C ASN A 245 -28.53 -0.02 -2.96
N LEU A 246 -27.47 -0.33 -2.21
CA LEU A 246 -26.41 -1.22 -2.65
C LEU A 246 -26.92 -2.64 -2.90
N LEU A 247 -27.83 -3.13 -2.04
CA LEU A 247 -28.41 -4.46 -2.16
C LEU A 247 -29.38 -4.60 -3.34
N ILE A 248 -30.01 -3.52 -3.81
CA ILE A 248 -30.91 -3.55 -4.97
C ILE A 248 -30.12 -3.74 -6.27
N LYS A 249 -29.00 -3.06 -6.42
CA LYS A 249 -28.15 -3.13 -7.63
C LYS A 249 -26.89 -3.98 -7.38
N LYS A 250 -27.06 -5.22 -6.85
CA LYS A 250 -25.99 -6.13 -6.41
C LYS A 250 -24.88 -6.32 -7.45
N ILE A 251 -25.26 -6.61 -8.70
CA ILE A 251 -24.32 -6.89 -9.79
C ILE A 251 -23.40 -5.69 -10.01
N ARG A 252 -23.94 -4.48 -10.10
CA ARG A 252 -23.15 -3.26 -10.25
C ARG A 252 -22.22 -3.04 -9.06
N THR A 253 -22.74 -3.22 -7.83
CA THR A 253 -21.94 -3.07 -6.61
C THR A 253 -20.73 -4.02 -6.61
N ILE A 254 -20.93 -5.29 -7.02
CA ILE A 254 -19.84 -6.27 -7.12
C ILE A 254 -18.81 -5.85 -8.17
N PHE A 255 -19.24 -5.49 -9.40
CA PHE A 255 -18.30 -5.06 -10.44
C PHE A 255 -17.53 -3.80 -10.06
N THR A 256 -18.18 -2.83 -9.41
CA THR A 256 -17.46 -1.64 -8.91
C THR A 256 -16.46 -2.00 -7.83
N SER A 257 -16.82 -2.91 -6.92
CA SER A 257 -15.91 -3.37 -5.87
C SER A 257 -14.72 -4.16 -6.43
N ILE A 258 -14.91 -4.97 -7.46
CA ILE A 258 -13.82 -5.68 -8.17
C ILE A 258 -12.88 -4.67 -8.83
N ALA A 259 -13.41 -3.67 -9.54
CA ALA A 259 -12.57 -2.65 -10.18
C ALA A 259 -11.71 -1.87 -9.17
N ILE A 260 -12.25 -1.57 -8.00
CA ILE A 260 -11.52 -0.90 -6.92
C ILE A 260 -10.50 -1.85 -6.28
N SER A 261 -10.85 -3.15 -6.16
CA SER A 261 -9.98 -4.15 -5.53
C SER A 261 -8.65 -4.33 -6.28
N LEU A 262 -8.60 -4.13 -7.60
CA LEU A 262 -7.37 -4.22 -8.39
C LEU A 262 -6.30 -3.22 -7.91
N GLY A 263 -6.69 -1.98 -7.59
CA GLY A 263 -5.77 -1.00 -7.04
C GLY A 263 -5.24 -1.37 -5.66
N VAL A 264 -6.11 -1.94 -4.81
CA VAL A 264 -5.75 -2.41 -3.47
C VAL A 264 -4.80 -3.61 -3.55
N ILE A 265 -5.09 -4.58 -4.44
CA ILE A 265 -4.25 -5.77 -4.66
C ILE A 265 -2.86 -5.34 -5.14
N SER A 266 -2.79 -4.50 -6.17
CA SER A 266 -1.53 -4.00 -6.72
C SER A 266 -0.67 -3.32 -5.64
N MET A 267 -1.23 -2.39 -4.87
CA MET A 267 -0.51 -1.72 -3.78
C MET A 267 -0.07 -2.70 -2.69
N SER A 268 -0.96 -3.61 -2.30
CA SER A 268 -0.67 -4.60 -1.25
C SER A 268 0.45 -5.56 -1.65
N LEU A 269 0.45 -6.05 -2.92
CA LEU A 269 1.50 -6.90 -3.45
C LEU A 269 2.86 -6.18 -3.42
N VAL A 270 2.92 -4.95 -3.93
CA VAL A 270 4.17 -4.17 -3.98
C VAL A 270 4.74 -3.94 -2.59
N VAL A 271 3.91 -3.49 -1.63
CA VAL A 271 4.37 -3.18 -0.26
C VAL A 271 4.84 -4.45 0.46
N ASN A 272 4.12 -5.58 0.31
CA ASN A 272 4.51 -6.84 0.92
C ASN A 272 5.78 -7.43 0.28
N LEU A 273 5.90 -7.42 -1.05
CA LEU A 273 7.11 -7.87 -1.74
C LEU A 273 8.34 -7.07 -1.28
N TYR A 274 8.28 -5.75 -1.31
CA TYR A 274 9.37 -4.89 -0.86
C TYR A 274 9.78 -5.18 0.58
N SER A 275 8.79 -5.24 1.50
CA SER A 275 9.06 -5.48 2.91
C SER A 275 9.68 -6.86 3.18
N ASN A 276 9.26 -7.88 2.43
CA ASN A 276 9.75 -9.24 2.61
C ASN A 276 11.13 -9.41 1.98
N PHE A 277 11.38 -8.89 0.77
CA PHE A 277 12.70 -8.87 0.17
C PHE A 277 13.73 -8.12 1.03
N SER A 278 13.38 -6.95 1.53
CA SER A 278 14.26 -6.19 2.43
C SER A 278 14.57 -6.96 3.71
N SER A 279 13.59 -7.67 4.26
CA SER A 279 13.76 -8.52 5.44
C SER A 279 14.69 -9.71 5.15
N GLU A 280 14.53 -10.35 3.98
CA GLU A 280 15.33 -11.51 3.58
C GLU A 280 16.79 -11.14 3.32
N ILE A 281 17.05 -10.00 2.67
CA ILE A 281 18.40 -9.49 2.52
C ILE A 281 19.05 -9.25 3.88
N ASN A 282 18.34 -8.61 4.81
CA ASN A 282 18.88 -8.38 6.14
C ASN A 282 19.15 -9.69 6.90
N ASN A 283 18.40 -10.76 6.63
CA ASN A 283 18.67 -12.08 7.20
C ASN A 283 19.89 -12.72 6.54
N LEU A 284 19.95 -12.73 5.20
CA LEU A 284 21.11 -13.20 4.46
C LEU A 284 22.39 -12.44 4.88
N GLU A 285 22.29 -11.13 5.05
CA GLU A 285 23.41 -10.30 5.53
C GLU A 285 23.91 -10.75 6.91
N LYS A 286 23.01 -11.11 7.83
CA LYS A 286 23.38 -11.63 9.15
C LYS A 286 24.01 -13.02 9.08
N ASP A 287 23.46 -13.91 8.26
CA ASP A 287 23.92 -15.29 8.15
C ASP A 287 25.30 -15.40 7.45
N VAL A 288 25.61 -14.44 6.59
CA VAL A 288 26.81 -14.44 5.76
C VAL A 288 27.96 -13.61 6.38
N VAL A 289 27.66 -12.68 7.31
CA VAL A 289 28.67 -11.84 7.97
C VAL A 289 29.79 -12.65 8.64
N SER A 290 29.43 -13.79 9.25
CA SER A 290 30.39 -14.65 9.95
C SER A 290 31.33 -15.44 9.02
N VAL A 291 30.95 -15.59 7.74
CA VAL A 291 31.67 -16.40 6.75
C VAL A 291 32.59 -15.57 5.86
N PHE A 292 32.20 -14.32 5.55
CA PHE A 292 32.97 -13.44 4.68
C PHE A 292 33.83 -12.46 5.48
N PRO A 293 35.19 -12.56 5.36
CA PRO A 293 36.07 -11.67 6.08
C PRO A 293 36.14 -10.28 5.46
N ILE A 294 36.46 -9.30 6.30
CA ILE A 294 37.09 -8.07 5.87
C ILE A 294 38.57 -8.41 5.58
N ILE A 295 39.05 -8.08 4.39
CA ILE A 295 40.37 -8.45 3.90
C ILE A 295 41.26 -7.22 3.87
N ILE A 296 42.50 -7.36 4.41
CA ILE A 296 43.56 -6.38 4.28
C ILE A 296 44.73 -7.09 3.62
N ASN A 297 45.06 -6.73 2.39
CA ASN A 297 46.23 -7.27 1.70
C ASN A 297 47.42 -6.32 1.90
N ASN A 298 48.61 -6.89 1.96
CA ASN A 298 49.87 -6.16 1.81
C ASN A 298 50.11 -5.91 0.32
N GLY A 299 50.47 -4.67 -0.08
CA GLY A 299 50.75 -4.34 -1.48
C GLY A 299 49.80 -3.24 -2.05
N ASP A 300 49.80 -3.14 -3.36
CA ASP A 300 49.23 -2.00 -4.07
C ASP A 300 47.69 -2.06 -4.22
N TYR A 301 47.05 -0.95 -3.86
CA TYR A 301 45.64 -0.69 -4.11
C TYR A 301 45.47 0.52 -5.03
N GLN A 302 44.63 0.42 -6.00
CA GLN A 302 44.25 1.55 -6.83
C GLN A 302 43.14 2.38 -6.12
N GLU A 303 43.46 3.60 -5.72
CA GLU A 303 42.48 4.58 -5.24
C GLU A 303 41.87 5.29 -6.43
N LEU A 304 40.53 5.11 -6.61
CA LEU A 304 39.76 5.88 -7.58
C LEU A 304 39.13 7.09 -6.85
N ASP A 305 39.57 8.30 -7.21
CA ASP A 305 38.93 9.52 -6.70
C ASP A 305 37.51 9.64 -7.27
N ALA A 306 36.49 9.63 -6.41
CA ALA A 306 35.08 9.71 -6.78
C ALA A 306 34.72 10.99 -7.56
N GLU A 307 35.54 12.06 -7.47
CA GLU A 307 35.33 13.29 -8.26
C GLU A 307 35.78 13.16 -9.71
N GLU A 308 36.65 12.20 -10.05
CA GLU A 308 37.22 12.02 -11.38
C GLU A 308 36.49 10.99 -12.26
N GLU A 309 35.49 10.28 -11.75
CA GLU A 309 34.68 9.29 -12.50
C GLU A 309 33.60 9.93 -13.40
N LYS A 310 33.66 11.22 -13.70
CA LYS A 310 32.76 11.84 -14.64
C LYS A 310 33.04 11.40 -16.07
N ILE A 311 32.05 10.81 -16.72
CA ILE A 311 32.11 10.46 -18.14
C ILE A 311 32.44 11.72 -18.94
N SER A 312 33.64 11.75 -19.53
CA SER A 312 34.08 12.84 -20.40
C SER A 312 33.85 12.46 -21.87
N ASN A 313 33.38 13.41 -22.67
CA ASN A 313 33.28 13.24 -24.13
C ASN A 313 34.62 13.38 -24.84
N LYS A 314 35.74 13.49 -24.08
CA LYS A 314 37.12 13.59 -24.58
C LYS A 314 37.96 12.50 -23.95
N ILE A 315 39.01 12.05 -24.65
CA ILE A 315 40.01 11.16 -24.09
C ILE A 315 40.79 11.96 -23.03
N VAL A 316 40.70 11.53 -21.79
CA VAL A 316 41.47 12.13 -20.68
C VAL A 316 42.68 11.22 -20.41
N ILE A 317 43.87 11.79 -20.51
CA ILE A 317 45.09 11.09 -20.17
C ILE A 317 45.31 11.22 -18.67
N LYS A 318 45.22 10.07 -17.95
CA LYS A 318 45.44 10.00 -16.51
C LYS A 318 46.75 9.26 -16.22
N ASP A 319 47.52 9.79 -15.29
CA ASP A 319 48.69 9.12 -14.74
C ASP A 319 48.22 8.24 -13.59
N ARG A 320 48.02 6.95 -13.88
CA ARG A 320 47.45 5.99 -12.91
C ARG A 320 48.37 5.71 -11.73
N ASP A 321 49.67 5.90 -11.90
CA ASP A 321 50.65 5.64 -10.82
C ASP A 321 50.53 6.63 -9.65
N LYS A 322 49.88 7.78 -9.87
CA LYS A 322 49.58 8.75 -8.80
C LYS A 322 48.46 8.35 -7.86
N TYR A 323 47.68 7.34 -8.25
CA TYR A 323 46.50 6.85 -7.51
C TYR A 323 46.75 5.45 -6.93
N ILE A 324 47.98 5.00 -6.82
CA ILE A 324 48.33 3.74 -6.18
C ILE A 324 48.69 4.02 -4.74
N HIS A 325 47.97 3.39 -3.82
CA HIS A 325 48.32 3.31 -2.41
C HIS A 325 48.87 1.93 -2.11
N THR A 326 50.04 1.86 -1.48
CA THR A 326 50.63 0.59 -1.08
C THR A 326 50.46 0.36 0.42
N ASN A 327 49.60 -0.61 0.77
CA ASN A 327 49.49 -1.07 2.15
C ASN A 327 50.84 -1.72 2.60
N LYS A 328 51.32 -1.33 3.77
CA LYS A 328 52.49 -1.94 4.41
C LYS A 328 52.07 -2.46 5.78
N ILE A 329 51.72 -3.75 5.84
CA ILE A 329 51.41 -4.41 7.10
C ILE A 329 52.69 -4.45 7.95
N ASN A 330 52.65 -3.90 9.16
CA ASN A 330 53.75 -3.85 10.09
C ASN A 330 53.30 -4.34 11.49
N ASN A 331 54.27 -4.59 12.38
CA ASN A 331 53.98 -5.11 13.72
C ASN A 331 53.09 -4.18 14.56
N ASN A 332 53.13 -2.87 14.35
CA ASN A 332 52.25 -1.93 15.08
C ASN A 332 50.78 -2.13 14.66
N PHE A 333 50.55 -2.32 13.38
CA PHE A 333 49.20 -2.60 12.87
C PHE A 333 48.71 -3.98 13.31
N LEU A 334 49.58 -4.99 13.32
CA LEU A 334 49.20 -6.33 13.80
C LEU A 334 48.83 -6.31 15.28
N ASN A 335 49.59 -5.58 16.11
CA ASN A 335 49.27 -5.42 17.54
C ASN A 335 47.92 -4.69 17.71
N TYR A 336 47.69 -3.61 16.93
CA TYR A 336 46.41 -2.89 16.96
C TYR A 336 45.23 -3.80 16.61
N ILE A 337 45.34 -4.59 15.54
CA ILE A 337 44.27 -5.52 15.12
C ILE A 337 44.00 -6.59 16.18
N ASN A 338 45.06 -7.12 16.81
CA ASN A 338 44.92 -8.15 17.86
C ASN A 338 44.27 -7.62 19.14
N ASP A 339 44.30 -6.32 19.40
CA ASP A 339 43.66 -5.69 20.57
C ASP A 339 42.18 -5.34 20.36
N ILE A 340 41.64 -5.50 19.12
CA ILE A 340 40.24 -5.20 18.82
C ILE A 340 39.32 -6.33 19.32
N THR A 341 38.42 -5.99 20.23
CA THR A 341 37.52 -6.96 20.88
C THR A 341 36.32 -7.36 20.02
N GLU A 342 36.01 -6.57 19.00
CA GLU A 342 34.93 -6.81 18.03
C GLU A 342 35.24 -7.93 17.04
N ILE A 343 36.50 -8.34 16.95
CA ILE A 343 36.93 -9.41 16.07
C ILE A 343 36.63 -10.76 16.73
N LYS A 344 35.88 -11.61 16.03
CA LYS A 344 35.61 -12.96 16.48
C LYS A 344 36.74 -13.94 16.09
N TYR A 345 37.16 -13.88 14.84
CA TYR A 345 38.21 -14.73 14.31
C TYR A 345 39.16 -13.93 13.43
N LEU A 346 40.45 -14.31 13.46
CA LEU A 346 41.52 -13.66 12.73
C LEU A 346 42.43 -14.71 12.11
N THR A 347 42.75 -14.57 10.81
CA THR A 347 43.75 -15.39 10.15
C THR A 347 44.76 -14.56 9.40
N TYR A 348 45.98 -15.07 9.32
CA TYR A 348 47.07 -14.45 8.61
C TYR A 348 47.57 -15.38 7.50
N ASP A 349 47.40 -14.97 6.24
CA ASP A 349 48.00 -15.66 5.09
C ASP A 349 49.43 -15.11 4.86
N TYR A 350 50.34 -15.99 4.49
CA TYR A 350 51.76 -15.64 4.23
C TYR A 350 52.17 -16.14 2.86
N ASP A 351 52.94 -15.36 2.13
CA ASP A 351 53.54 -15.75 0.84
C ASP A 351 54.83 -16.53 1.04
N ILE A 352 54.72 -17.70 1.66
CA ILE A 352 55.83 -18.60 1.95
C ILE A 352 55.80 -19.86 1.10
N SER A 353 56.96 -20.40 0.79
CA SER A 353 57.07 -21.66 0.05
C SER A 353 57.16 -22.85 0.99
N PHE A 354 56.21 -23.77 0.90
CA PHE A 354 56.24 -25.08 1.57
C PHE A 354 55.51 -26.13 0.71
N PRO A 355 56.25 -26.88 -0.11
CA PRO A 355 55.65 -27.91 -0.93
C PRO A 355 54.99 -28.99 -0.10
N LEU A 356 53.85 -29.47 -0.59
CA LEU A 356 53.02 -30.53 0.00
C LEU A 356 53.12 -31.79 -0.86
N VAL A 357 53.38 -32.95 -0.25
CA VAL A 357 53.47 -34.23 -0.96
C VAL A 357 52.55 -35.26 -0.29
N SER A 358 51.65 -35.90 -1.07
CA SER A 358 50.72 -36.93 -0.61
C SER A 358 51.41 -38.27 -0.32
N ASP A 359 50.73 -39.19 0.33
CA ASP A 359 51.15 -40.56 0.60
C ASP A 359 51.36 -41.40 -0.67
N THR A 360 50.90 -40.91 -1.80
CA THR A 360 51.14 -41.49 -3.13
C THR A 360 52.29 -40.82 -3.90
N TYR A 361 53.05 -39.96 -3.23
CA TYR A 361 54.21 -39.20 -3.75
C TYR A 361 53.85 -38.15 -4.82
N ASN A 362 52.60 -37.72 -4.88
CA ASN A 362 52.16 -36.65 -5.77
C ASN A 362 52.21 -35.29 -5.06
N LYS A 363 52.63 -34.25 -5.77
CA LYS A 363 52.70 -32.88 -5.24
C LYS A 363 51.32 -32.27 -5.25
N ILE A 364 50.88 -31.72 -4.12
CA ILE A 364 49.57 -31.04 -3.97
C ILE A 364 49.78 -29.53 -4.19
N ASP A 365 48.90 -28.91 -4.99
CA ASP A 365 48.93 -27.48 -5.25
C ASP A 365 48.49 -26.69 -3.99
N ASN A 366 49.29 -25.73 -3.57
CA ASN A 366 49.05 -24.92 -2.36
C ASN A 366 47.76 -24.11 -2.42
N LYS A 367 47.18 -23.88 -3.61
CA LYS A 367 45.88 -23.19 -3.74
C LYS A 367 44.73 -23.92 -3.03
N TYR A 368 44.83 -25.22 -2.83
CA TYR A 368 43.83 -26.00 -2.07
C TYR A 368 44.03 -25.90 -0.56
N PHE A 369 45.19 -25.37 -0.09
CA PHE A 369 45.56 -25.31 1.31
C PHE A 369 45.15 -23.97 1.89
N LYS A 370 44.30 -23.97 2.94
CA LYS A 370 43.74 -22.76 3.57
C LYS A 370 43.86 -22.84 5.08
N ILE A 371 44.02 -21.69 5.69
CA ILE A 371 44.08 -21.55 7.13
C ILE A 371 42.71 -21.31 7.69
N ILE A 372 42.35 -22.00 8.77
CA ILE A 372 41.15 -21.71 9.56
C ILE A 372 41.50 -20.96 10.84
N PRO A 373 40.61 -20.07 11.32
CA PRO A 373 40.88 -19.28 12.52
C PRO A 373 40.96 -20.12 13.80
N SER A 374 40.03 -21.04 14.00
CA SER A 374 39.94 -21.91 15.19
C SER A 374 39.04 -23.12 14.93
N GLU A 375 39.02 -24.05 15.89
CA GLU A 375 38.08 -25.20 15.89
C GLU A 375 36.62 -24.73 15.91
N ASP A 376 36.30 -23.72 16.74
CA ASP A 376 34.97 -23.15 16.86
C ASP A 376 34.44 -22.57 15.53
N PHE A 377 35.33 -22.08 14.67
CA PHE A 377 34.95 -21.57 13.36
C PHE A 377 34.41 -22.67 12.46
N ILE A 378 34.93 -23.91 12.57
CA ILE A 378 34.40 -25.05 11.84
C ILE A 378 33.02 -25.41 12.41
N ASP A 379 32.90 -25.50 13.72
CA ASP A 379 31.64 -25.89 14.37
C ASP A 379 30.51 -24.87 14.11
N ASP A 380 30.84 -23.60 14.02
CA ASP A 380 29.87 -22.53 13.71
C ASP A 380 29.39 -22.56 12.24
N ASN A 381 30.30 -22.76 11.27
CA ASN A 381 30.04 -22.50 9.86
C ASN A 381 29.91 -23.75 8.98
N TYR A 382 30.35 -24.92 9.49
CA TYR A 382 30.40 -26.16 8.70
C TYR A 382 29.66 -27.31 9.36
N GLU A 383 29.16 -28.22 8.55
CA GLU A 383 28.61 -29.53 8.94
C GLU A 383 29.71 -30.60 8.75
N ILE A 384 29.95 -31.41 9.78
CA ILE A 384 30.88 -32.53 9.69
C ILE A 384 30.15 -33.72 9.06
N LEU A 385 30.50 -34.07 7.83
CA LEU A 385 29.90 -35.18 7.10
C LEU A 385 30.45 -36.53 7.53
N ALA A 386 31.77 -36.59 7.88
CA ALA A 386 32.42 -37.76 8.36
C ALA A 386 33.72 -37.40 9.14
N GLY A 387 34.16 -38.28 10.03
CA GLY A 387 35.30 -38.06 10.88
C GLY A 387 35.06 -37.12 12.05
N ARG A 388 35.95 -36.19 12.31
CA ARG A 388 35.89 -35.25 13.43
C ARG A 388 36.61 -33.91 13.09
N ASN A 389 36.41 -32.93 13.97
CA ASN A 389 37.12 -31.65 13.91
C ASN A 389 38.62 -31.80 14.20
N ILE A 390 39.42 -30.78 13.88
CA ILE A 390 40.85 -30.68 14.16
C ILE A 390 41.06 -30.57 15.68
N ASN A 391 41.93 -31.41 16.26
CA ASN A 391 42.30 -31.36 17.68
C ASN A 391 43.76 -30.96 17.90
N ASN A 392 44.57 -30.99 16.86
CA ASN A 392 45.97 -30.58 16.97
C ASN A 392 46.49 -30.00 15.63
N LYS A 393 47.62 -29.31 15.67
CA LYS A 393 48.18 -28.59 14.51
C LYS A 393 48.56 -29.45 13.31
N TYR A 394 48.76 -30.77 13.48
CA TYR A 394 49.10 -31.70 12.40
C TYR A 394 47.90 -32.40 11.77
N GLU A 395 46.73 -31.97 12.08
CA GLU A 395 45.50 -32.47 11.52
C GLU A 395 44.93 -31.45 10.50
N ILE A 396 44.29 -31.98 9.46
CA ILE A 396 43.68 -31.20 8.40
C ILE A 396 42.30 -31.74 8.07
N ILE A 397 41.42 -30.91 7.52
CA ILE A 397 40.05 -31.27 7.14
C ILE A 397 39.84 -30.96 5.65
N LEU A 398 39.16 -31.88 4.96
CA LEU A 398 38.73 -31.69 3.57
C LEU A 398 37.38 -31.03 3.54
N LYS A 399 37.27 -29.84 2.91
CA LYS A 399 35.99 -29.19 2.58
C LYS A 399 35.55 -29.64 1.20
N LEU A 400 34.30 -30.15 1.10
CA LEU A 400 33.62 -30.45 -0.17
C LEU A 400 32.84 -29.22 -0.67
N ASP A 401 32.40 -29.32 -1.92
CA ASP A 401 31.45 -28.35 -2.48
C ASP A 401 30.02 -28.55 -1.92
N ASN A 402 29.08 -27.71 -2.33
CA ASN A 402 27.71 -27.75 -1.84
C ASN A 402 26.92 -29.00 -2.31
N TYR A 403 27.44 -29.76 -3.25
CA TYR A 403 26.85 -30.99 -3.79
C TYR A 403 27.61 -32.26 -3.35
N ASN A 404 28.49 -32.13 -2.35
CA ASN A 404 29.38 -33.17 -1.84
C ASN A 404 30.39 -33.69 -2.90
N ASN A 405 30.78 -32.84 -3.87
CA ASN A 405 31.79 -33.18 -4.84
C ASN A 405 33.15 -32.63 -4.42
N VAL A 406 34.17 -33.21 -4.99
CA VAL A 406 35.56 -32.77 -4.83
C VAL A 406 36.25 -32.63 -6.17
N ASP A 407 37.12 -31.65 -6.33
CA ASP A 407 37.91 -31.44 -7.56
C ASP A 407 38.76 -32.66 -7.88
N ARG A 408 38.61 -33.17 -9.10
CA ARG A 408 39.35 -34.31 -9.61
C ARG A 408 40.88 -34.11 -9.48
N LYS A 409 41.38 -32.86 -9.66
CA LYS A 409 42.81 -32.57 -9.56
C LYS A 409 43.34 -32.76 -8.13
N LEU A 410 42.50 -32.43 -7.12
CA LEU A 410 42.87 -32.63 -5.72
C LEU A 410 42.88 -34.13 -5.39
N ILE A 411 41.85 -34.87 -5.79
CA ILE A 411 41.70 -36.31 -5.47
C ILE A 411 42.71 -37.18 -6.21
N ASN A 412 43.07 -36.83 -7.43
CA ASN A 412 44.10 -37.58 -8.19
C ASN A 412 45.45 -37.61 -7.47
N ASN A 413 45.74 -36.61 -6.62
CA ASN A 413 46.97 -36.62 -5.82
C ASN A 413 47.04 -37.77 -4.82
N PHE A 414 45.94 -38.45 -4.54
CA PHE A 414 45.84 -39.63 -3.69
C PHE A 414 45.67 -40.93 -4.49
N ASN A 415 45.85 -40.89 -5.84
CA ASN A 415 45.62 -41.99 -6.77
C ASN A 415 44.20 -42.59 -6.74
N ILE A 416 43.20 -41.72 -6.50
CA ILE A 416 41.80 -42.09 -6.48
C ILE A 416 41.14 -41.67 -7.81
N ASN A 417 40.62 -42.65 -8.56
CA ASN A 417 40.13 -42.43 -9.91
C ASN A 417 38.61 -42.61 -10.07
N SER A 418 37.91 -43.01 -9.03
CA SER A 418 36.44 -43.27 -9.05
C SER A 418 35.74 -42.61 -7.85
N ASN A 419 34.41 -42.68 -7.81
CA ASN A 419 33.66 -42.27 -6.63
C ASN A 419 34.07 -43.07 -5.41
N ILE A 420 34.27 -42.38 -4.27
CA ILE A 420 34.81 -42.90 -3.02
C ILE A 420 33.85 -42.63 -1.87
N ASN A 421 33.98 -43.41 -0.82
CA ASN A 421 33.37 -43.11 0.47
C ASN A 421 34.22 -42.13 1.25
N TYR A 422 33.64 -41.44 2.21
CA TYR A 422 34.40 -40.50 3.06
C TYR A 422 35.55 -41.20 3.80
N ASP A 423 35.36 -42.45 4.21
CA ASP A 423 36.39 -43.24 4.92
C ASP A 423 37.62 -43.55 4.09
N ASP A 424 37.55 -43.47 2.77
CA ASP A 424 38.70 -43.70 1.89
C ASP A 424 39.71 -42.53 1.87
N ILE A 425 39.24 -41.33 2.28
CA ILE A 425 40.09 -40.13 2.35
C ILE A 425 40.54 -39.81 3.79
N ILE A 426 39.74 -40.20 4.81
CA ILE A 426 40.09 -40.02 6.23
C ILE A 426 41.29 -40.93 6.54
N GLY A 427 42.26 -40.39 7.28
CA GLY A 427 43.52 -41.07 7.62
C GLY A 427 44.62 -40.94 6.57
N ARG A 428 44.31 -40.36 5.37
CA ARG A 428 45.37 -40.07 4.37
C ARG A 428 46.36 -39.06 4.89
N LYS A 429 47.63 -39.23 4.51
CA LYS A 429 48.75 -38.40 4.99
C LYS A 429 49.34 -37.51 3.93
N ILE A 430 49.65 -36.30 4.31
CA ILE A 430 50.37 -35.30 3.50
C ILE A 430 51.61 -34.88 4.27
N ARG A 431 52.75 -34.80 3.59
CA ARG A 431 53.98 -34.32 4.18
C ARG A 431 54.26 -32.87 3.76
N VAL A 432 54.58 -32.03 4.73
CA VAL A 432 55.06 -30.68 4.49
C VAL A 432 56.59 -30.74 4.29
N ILE A 433 57.05 -30.23 3.18
CA ILE A 433 58.49 -30.24 2.86
C ILE A 433 59.10 -28.90 3.26
N LEU A 434 60.03 -28.94 4.19
CA LEU A 434 60.80 -27.79 4.69
C LEU A 434 61.93 -27.38 3.76
N ASN A 435 62.44 -26.15 3.90
CA ASN A 435 63.44 -25.59 3.03
C ASN A 435 64.69 -26.47 2.94
N ASP A 436 65.23 -26.97 4.05
CA ASP A 436 66.48 -27.78 4.07
C ASP A 436 66.31 -29.17 3.41
N ASP A 437 65.08 -29.63 3.23
CA ASP A 437 64.77 -30.84 2.47
C ASP A 437 64.48 -30.54 0.99
N TYR A 438 63.87 -29.37 0.70
CA TYR A 438 63.45 -28.98 -0.63
C TYR A 438 64.53 -28.39 -1.48
N TYR A 439 65.40 -27.55 -0.87
CA TYR A 439 66.53 -26.87 -1.55
C TYR A 439 67.82 -27.56 -1.32
N ILE A 440 68.51 -27.92 -2.39
CA ILE A 440 69.82 -28.56 -2.36
C ILE A 440 70.91 -27.56 -2.81
N LYS A 441 71.94 -27.32 -2.01
CA LYS A 441 73.01 -26.42 -2.36
C LYS A 441 73.87 -27.00 -3.51
N ASN A 442 74.04 -26.22 -4.56
CA ASN A 442 74.85 -26.57 -5.73
C ASN A 442 75.76 -25.38 -6.08
N GLY A 443 76.98 -25.39 -5.52
CA GLY A 443 77.86 -24.25 -5.60
C GLY A 443 77.36 -23.04 -4.85
N ASP A 444 77.29 -21.91 -5.54
CA ASP A 444 76.74 -20.63 -4.98
C ASP A 444 75.25 -20.49 -5.02
N TYR A 445 74.57 -21.44 -5.64
CA TYR A 445 73.07 -21.43 -5.81
C TYR A 445 72.45 -22.64 -5.16
N TYR A 446 71.12 -22.54 -4.98
CA TYR A 446 70.27 -23.63 -4.54
C TYR A 446 69.37 -24.10 -5.70
N ILE A 447 69.24 -25.44 -5.83
CA ILE A 447 68.30 -26.08 -6.79
C ILE A 447 67.22 -26.84 -6.07
N VAL A 448 66.06 -26.98 -6.72
CA VAL A 448 64.93 -27.69 -6.17
C VAL A 448 65.09 -29.21 -6.28
N ASN A 449 64.87 -29.92 -5.17
CA ASN A 449 64.77 -31.37 -5.16
C ASN A 449 63.45 -31.83 -5.77
N ASN A 450 63.48 -32.49 -6.92
CA ASN A 450 62.28 -32.97 -7.62
C ASN A 450 61.91 -34.43 -7.30
N ASN A 451 62.65 -35.09 -6.38
CA ASN A 451 62.35 -36.48 -6.01
C ASN A 451 61.31 -36.54 -4.89
N ASN A 452 60.01 -36.51 -5.27
CA ASN A 452 58.89 -36.49 -4.31
C ASN A 452 58.91 -37.66 -3.32
N ARG A 453 59.35 -38.87 -3.75
CA ARG A 453 59.44 -40.04 -2.85
C ARG A 453 60.51 -39.85 -1.79
N GLN A 454 61.67 -39.27 -2.13
CA GLN A 454 62.70 -38.95 -1.19
C GLN A 454 62.29 -37.85 -0.22
N LEU A 455 61.62 -36.78 -0.75
CA LEU A 455 61.11 -35.68 0.04
C LEU A 455 60.03 -36.17 1.04
N TYR A 456 59.10 -37.01 0.61
CA TYR A 456 58.08 -37.58 1.50
C TYR A 456 58.72 -38.39 2.64
N ASN A 457 59.66 -39.26 2.35
CA ASN A 457 60.30 -40.12 3.36
C ASN A 457 61.19 -39.36 4.34
N LYS A 458 61.78 -38.23 3.95
CA LYS A 458 62.69 -37.39 4.76
C LYS A 458 61.96 -36.41 5.65
N SER A 459 60.79 -35.93 5.23
CA SER A 459 60.02 -34.92 5.95
C SER A 459 59.53 -35.39 7.33
N ASN A 460 59.73 -34.52 8.33
CA ASN A 460 59.34 -34.76 9.72
C ASN A 460 57.88 -34.30 10.03
N ILE A 461 57.28 -33.39 9.23
CA ILE A 461 55.93 -32.88 9.45
C ILE A 461 54.94 -33.69 8.62
N SER A 462 54.10 -34.46 9.31
CA SER A 462 53.06 -35.31 8.71
C SER A 462 51.69 -34.80 9.10
N LEU A 463 50.90 -34.39 8.12
CA LEU A 463 49.51 -33.96 8.29
C LEU A 463 48.59 -35.15 7.99
N GLU A 464 47.50 -35.31 8.77
CA GLU A 464 46.49 -36.36 8.58
C GLU A 464 45.13 -35.74 8.32
N ILE A 465 44.44 -36.23 7.31
CA ILE A 465 43.05 -35.84 7.04
C ILE A 465 42.13 -36.54 8.07
N VAL A 466 41.57 -35.77 9.02
CA VAL A 466 40.76 -36.30 10.13
C VAL A 466 39.27 -36.17 9.95
N GLY A 467 38.84 -35.36 8.99
CA GLY A 467 37.40 -35.13 8.76
C GLY A 467 37.10 -34.59 7.37
N VAL A 468 35.83 -34.69 7.01
CA VAL A 468 35.26 -34.16 5.80
C VAL A 468 34.09 -33.27 6.18
N ILE A 469 34.11 -32.04 5.70
CA ILE A 469 33.11 -31.00 6.04
C ILE A 469 32.45 -30.40 4.83
N LYS A 470 31.23 -29.85 5.04
CA LYS A 470 30.48 -29.06 4.10
C LYS A 470 30.03 -27.75 4.74
N GLU A 471 29.95 -26.68 3.98
CA GLU A 471 29.52 -25.37 4.45
C GLU A 471 28.01 -25.37 4.73
N LYS A 472 27.56 -24.88 5.91
CA LYS A 472 26.13 -24.82 6.28
C LYS A 472 25.33 -23.88 5.40
N ASN A 473 25.90 -22.76 5.01
CA ASN A 473 25.19 -21.66 4.30
C ASN A 473 25.40 -21.66 2.77
N GLU A 474 26.04 -22.71 2.22
CA GLU A 474 26.22 -22.93 0.76
C GLU A 474 26.82 -21.76 -0.04
N VAL A 475 27.59 -20.88 0.60
CA VAL A 475 28.06 -19.63 0.00
C VAL A 475 29.28 -19.84 -0.89
N ASN A 476 30.20 -20.75 -0.51
CA ASN A 476 31.46 -20.99 -1.21
C ASN A 476 31.55 -22.42 -1.75
N ASN A 477 31.51 -22.56 -3.06
CA ASN A 477 31.46 -23.84 -3.75
C ASN A 477 32.87 -24.44 -4.06
N ASN A 478 33.95 -23.93 -3.45
CA ASN A 478 35.31 -24.41 -3.68
C ASN A 478 35.71 -25.50 -2.68
N ASN A 479 36.63 -26.38 -3.12
CA ASN A 479 37.23 -27.41 -2.26
C ASN A 479 38.53 -26.91 -1.65
N TYR A 480 38.71 -27.19 -0.35
CA TYR A 480 39.92 -26.82 0.39
C TYR A 480 40.35 -27.92 1.37
N LEU A 481 41.65 -27.95 1.63
CA LEU A 481 42.28 -28.64 2.78
C LEU A 481 42.54 -27.58 3.85
N TYR A 482 41.79 -27.61 4.93
CA TYR A 482 41.93 -26.65 6.00
C TYR A 482 42.96 -27.11 7.03
N CYS A 483 43.84 -26.20 7.46
CA CYS A 483 44.84 -26.41 8.51
C CYS A 483 44.77 -25.30 9.58
N SER A 484 45.38 -25.51 10.71
CA SER A 484 45.50 -24.52 11.79
C SER A 484 46.55 -23.43 11.48
N GLN A 485 46.34 -22.22 12.05
CA GLN A 485 47.35 -21.14 12.02
C GLN A 485 48.63 -21.54 12.72
N GLU A 486 48.55 -22.37 13.78
CA GLU A 486 49.73 -22.84 14.52
C GLU A 486 50.69 -23.65 13.65
N LEU A 487 50.18 -24.46 12.73
CA LEU A 487 51.01 -25.19 11.77
C LEU A 487 51.84 -24.23 10.89
N ILE A 488 51.20 -23.21 10.37
CA ILE A 488 51.91 -22.24 9.50
C ILE A 488 52.97 -21.47 10.27
N ASN A 489 52.69 -21.07 11.51
CA ASN A 489 53.63 -20.40 12.37
C ASN A 489 54.88 -21.31 12.67
N GLU A 490 54.62 -22.62 12.87
CA GLU A 490 55.73 -23.59 13.05
C GLU A 490 56.58 -23.75 11.79
N ILE A 491 55.94 -23.84 10.60
CA ILE A 491 56.67 -23.93 9.32
C ILE A 491 57.55 -22.69 9.11
N ILE A 492 57.02 -21.48 9.38
CA ILE A 492 57.76 -20.22 9.31
C ILE A 492 58.97 -20.27 10.24
N ASN A 493 58.76 -20.62 11.51
CA ASN A 493 59.84 -20.67 12.50
C ASN A 493 60.97 -21.64 12.13
N ILE A 494 60.63 -22.84 11.62
CA ILE A 494 61.63 -23.81 11.20
C ILE A 494 62.35 -23.34 9.94
N ASN A 495 61.61 -22.82 8.96
CA ASN A 495 62.21 -22.37 7.70
C ASN A 495 63.07 -21.12 7.86
N SER A 496 62.77 -20.22 8.83
CA SER A 496 63.63 -19.06 9.13
C SER A 496 65.01 -19.40 9.56
N ASP A 497 65.22 -20.57 10.19
CA ASP A 497 66.51 -21.06 10.61
C ASP A 497 67.26 -21.95 9.58
N SER A 498 66.64 -22.16 8.40
CA SER A 498 67.21 -23.02 7.34
C SER A 498 68.51 -22.52 6.75
N MET A 499 69.29 -23.42 6.16
CA MET A 499 70.56 -23.11 5.53
C MET A 499 70.45 -22.11 4.40
N ILE A 500 69.44 -22.26 3.54
CA ILE A 500 69.18 -21.35 2.41
C ILE A 500 68.92 -19.92 2.87
N VAL A 501 68.15 -19.75 3.97
CA VAL A 501 67.86 -18.43 4.56
C VAL A 501 69.20 -17.83 5.11
N LYS A 502 69.95 -18.58 5.85
CA LYS A 502 71.27 -18.12 6.38
C LYS A 502 72.22 -17.72 5.27
N ASP A 503 72.23 -18.47 4.20
CA ASP A 503 73.06 -18.14 3.04
C ASP A 503 72.56 -16.90 2.31
N GLN A 504 71.20 -16.72 2.17
CA GLN A 504 70.63 -15.53 1.54
C GLN A 504 70.88 -14.27 2.38
N ILE A 505 70.82 -14.35 3.72
CA ILE A 505 71.12 -13.21 4.59
C ILE A 505 72.58 -12.74 4.36
N ASN A 506 73.51 -13.69 4.18
CA ASN A 506 74.94 -13.41 4.00
C ASN A 506 75.29 -13.01 2.54
N ASN A 507 74.46 -13.26 1.58
CA ASN A 507 74.67 -12.95 0.16
C ASN A 507 73.82 -11.81 -0.31
N GLN A 508 74.36 -10.89 -1.09
CA GLN A 508 73.64 -9.82 -1.74
C GLN A 508 72.87 -10.32 -2.99
N ASN A 509 73.39 -11.36 -3.64
CA ASN A 509 72.73 -11.95 -4.82
C ASN A 509 71.70 -12.99 -4.40
N ASN A 510 70.68 -13.15 -5.24
CA ASN A 510 69.61 -14.13 -5.05
C ASN A 510 70.23 -15.57 -5.17
N VAL A 511 70.12 -16.33 -4.09
CA VAL A 511 70.67 -17.69 -4.01
C VAL A 511 69.92 -18.74 -4.81
N LEU A 512 68.68 -18.40 -5.27
CA LEU A 512 67.91 -19.25 -6.20
C LEU A 512 68.20 -18.92 -7.67
N GLY A 513 68.90 -17.82 -7.96
CA GLY A 513 69.19 -17.40 -9.32
C GLY A 513 67.97 -16.96 -10.14
N ASN A 514 66.95 -16.53 -9.49
CA ASN A 514 65.68 -15.97 -10.11
C ASN A 514 65.64 -14.44 -9.95
N ASP A 515 64.69 -13.78 -10.56
CA ASP A 515 64.52 -12.33 -10.60
C ASP A 515 63.86 -11.73 -9.33
N MET A 516 63.69 -12.50 -8.26
CA MET A 516 63.13 -12.00 -7.00
C MET A 516 64.06 -11.05 -6.29
N GLU A 517 63.56 -9.95 -5.81
CA GLU A 517 64.28 -9.05 -4.92
C GLU A 517 64.66 -9.78 -3.63
N ARG A 518 65.79 -9.39 -3.02
CA ARG A 518 66.38 -10.04 -1.83
C ARG A 518 65.38 -10.16 -0.67
N ASP A 519 64.65 -9.08 -0.35
CA ASP A 519 63.75 -9.06 0.78
C ASP A 519 62.48 -9.89 0.51
N VAL A 520 62.02 -9.89 -0.74
CA VAL A 520 60.93 -10.74 -1.20
C VAL A 520 61.30 -12.21 -1.13
N LEU A 521 62.56 -12.57 -1.52
CA LEU A 521 63.03 -13.93 -1.44
C LEU A 521 63.18 -14.39 0.02
N LEU A 522 63.70 -13.55 0.91
CA LEU A 522 63.79 -13.87 2.33
C LEU A 522 62.46 -14.13 2.96
N SER A 523 61.47 -13.28 2.67
CA SER A 523 60.09 -13.49 3.11
C SER A 523 59.46 -14.77 2.53
N TYR A 524 59.66 -15.04 1.23
CA TYR A 524 59.25 -16.27 0.56
C TYR A 524 59.85 -17.55 1.17
N LEU A 525 61.08 -17.46 1.66
CA LEU A 525 61.78 -18.54 2.36
C LEU A 525 61.41 -18.65 3.86
N GLY A 526 60.60 -17.72 4.38
CA GLY A 526 60.11 -17.74 5.76
C GLY A 526 60.91 -16.89 6.78
N TYR A 527 61.80 -15.95 6.35
CA TYR A 527 62.51 -15.08 7.23
C TYR A 527 61.88 -13.71 7.36
N GLU A 528 61.65 -13.24 8.60
CA GLU A 528 61.03 -11.95 8.94
C GLU A 528 59.73 -11.70 8.15
N THR A 529 58.98 -12.76 7.96
CA THR A 529 57.73 -12.69 7.17
C THR A 529 56.67 -11.91 7.90
N VAL A 530 56.10 -10.92 7.21
CA VAL A 530 54.85 -10.28 7.60
C VAL A 530 53.71 -10.93 6.81
N PRO A 531 52.50 -10.95 7.37
CA PRO A 531 51.34 -11.46 6.61
C PRO A 531 51.15 -10.72 5.28
N SER A 532 50.97 -11.45 4.20
CA SER A 532 50.60 -10.90 2.90
C SER A 532 49.13 -10.52 2.88
N LYS A 533 48.32 -11.15 3.77
CA LYS A 533 46.90 -10.91 3.87
C LYS A 533 46.40 -11.19 5.28
N ILE A 534 45.51 -10.32 5.75
CA ILE A 534 44.79 -10.47 7.02
C ILE A 534 43.31 -10.67 6.69
N ASN A 535 42.72 -11.75 7.22
CA ASN A 535 41.28 -12.00 7.09
C ASN A 535 40.65 -11.83 8.47
N ILE A 536 39.70 -10.89 8.59
CA ILE A 536 39.07 -10.50 9.82
C ILE A 536 37.58 -10.92 9.77
N TYR A 537 37.16 -11.78 10.68
CA TYR A 537 35.81 -12.28 10.79
C TYR A 537 35.10 -11.67 12.00
N VAL A 538 33.87 -11.29 11.85
CA VAL A 538 33.02 -10.73 12.91
C VAL A 538 31.75 -11.55 13.02
N ASP A 539 31.10 -11.53 14.18
CA ASP A 539 29.92 -12.34 14.44
C ASP A 539 28.58 -11.67 14.04
N ASN A 540 28.56 -10.33 13.92
CA ASN A 540 27.35 -9.58 13.59
C ASN A 540 27.65 -8.25 12.91
N LEU A 541 26.62 -7.66 12.30
CA LEU A 541 26.70 -6.38 11.59
C LEU A 541 27.14 -5.21 12.48
N THR A 542 26.71 -5.19 13.75
CA THR A 542 27.05 -4.10 14.67
C THR A 542 28.54 -4.08 14.97
N ASN A 543 29.13 -5.27 15.18
CA ASN A 543 30.57 -5.41 15.37
C ASN A 543 31.34 -5.11 14.08
N LYS A 544 30.77 -5.45 12.92
CA LYS A 544 31.35 -5.09 11.62
C LYS A 544 31.44 -3.58 11.43
N ASP A 545 30.32 -2.87 11.65
CA ASP A 545 30.27 -1.40 11.53
C ASP A 545 31.24 -0.73 12.51
N ARG A 546 31.33 -1.28 13.72
CA ARG A 546 32.28 -0.77 14.72
C ARG A 546 33.74 -1.04 14.35
N LEU A 547 34.07 -2.23 13.82
CA LEU A 547 35.37 -2.57 13.30
C LEU A 547 35.78 -1.61 12.17
N ILE A 548 34.88 -1.34 11.22
CA ILE A 548 35.13 -0.38 10.15
C ILE A 548 35.45 1.01 10.71
N GLN A 549 34.69 1.48 11.71
CA GLN A 549 34.96 2.75 12.37
C GLN A 549 36.32 2.77 13.07
N LEU A 550 36.75 1.66 13.69
CA LEU A 550 38.05 1.54 14.32
C LEU A 550 39.20 1.56 13.29
N LEU A 551 39.03 0.86 12.17
CA LEU A 551 40.02 0.90 11.05
C LEU A 551 40.11 2.31 10.44
N ASP A 552 38.98 3.00 10.26
CA ASP A 552 38.98 4.38 9.78
C ASP A 552 39.62 5.36 10.79
N GLN A 553 39.43 5.15 12.08
CA GLN A 553 40.12 5.92 13.12
C GLN A 553 41.64 5.65 13.13
N TYR A 554 42.06 4.41 12.93
CA TYR A 554 43.46 4.08 12.76
C TYR A 554 44.08 4.84 11.58
N ASN A 555 43.38 4.88 10.46
CA ASN A 555 43.78 5.56 9.23
C ASN A 555 43.90 7.08 9.35
N ILE A 556 43.26 7.71 10.33
CA ILE A 556 43.39 9.16 10.60
C ILE A 556 44.72 9.47 11.26
N ASN A 557 45.22 8.59 12.12
CA ASN A 557 46.34 8.85 13.00
C ASN A 557 47.66 8.12 12.59
N ASN A 558 47.59 7.19 11.66
CA ASN A 558 48.68 6.33 11.23
C ASN A 558 48.76 6.22 9.71
N ASP A 559 49.67 5.40 9.18
CA ASP A 559 49.71 5.06 7.78
C ASP A 559 48.38 4.42 7.36
N LYS A 560 47.80 4.92 6.30
CA LYS A 560 46.50 4.46 5.79
C LYS A 560 46.60 2.98 5.40
N MET A 561 45.62 2.19 5.90
CA MET A 561 45.41 0.79 5.52
C MET A 561 44.10 0.66 4.79
N ILE A 562 44.17 0.34 3.51
CA ILE A 562 42.98 0.04 2.71
C ILE A 562 42.52 -1.38 3.02
N TYR A 563 41.25 -1.53 3.31
CA TYR A 563 40.59 -2.82 3.55
C TYR A 563 39.52 -3.07 2.49
N VAL A 564 39.25 -4.33 2.21
CA VAL A 564 38.21 -4.75 1.27
C VAL A 564 37.12 -5.51 2.03
N ASP A 565 35.94 -4.93 2.11
CA ASP A 565 34.76 -5.63 2.58
C ASP A 565 34.18 -6.43 1.40
N THR A 566 34.48 -7.71 1.33
CA THR A 566 34.11 -8.60 0.23
C THR A 566 32.58 -8.78 0.11
N MET A 567 31.87 -8.60 1.23
CA MET A 567 30.44 -8.76 1.30
C MET A 567 29.67 -7.48 0.95
N ALA A 568 30.15 -6.33 1.43
CA ALA A 568 29.43 -5.05 1.28
C ALA A 568 29.17 -4.72 -0.19
N SER A 569 30.14 -4.90 -1.07
CA SER A 569 29.99 -4.61 -2.51
C SER A 569 28.96 -5.50 -3.19
N ALA A 570 28.89 -6.79 -2.84
CA ALA A 570 27.91 -7.72 -3.39
C ALA A 570 26.48 -7.38 -2.89
N ILE A 571 26.34 -7.13 -1.59
CA ILE A 571 25.05 -6.76 -0.99
C ILE A 571 24.56 -5.41 -1.51
N ASP A 572 25.45 -4.43 -1.66
CA ASP A 572 25.10 -3.12 -2.22
C ASP A 572 24.54 -3.23 -3.64
N ILE A 573 25.11 -4.07 -4.47
CA ILE A 573 24.58 -4.34 -5.82
C ILE A 573 23.18 -4.92 -5.72
N VAL A 574 22.96 -5.92 -4.88
CA VAL A 574 21.62 -6.53 -4.69
C VAL A 574 20.62 -5.52 -4.14
N LYS A 575 21.00 -4.74 -3.13
CA LYS A 575 20.15 -3.66 -2.57
C LYS A 575 19.76 -2.63 -3.63
N LYS A 576 20.69 -2.21 -4.50
CA LYS A 576 20.43 -1.28 -5.62
C LYS A 576 19.46 -1.87 -6.64
N PHE A 577 19.61 -3.15 -7.02
CA PHE A 577 18.69 -3.83 -7.92
C PHE A 577 17.27 -3.88 -7.35
N ILE A 578 17.12 -4.24 -6.07
CA ILE A 578 15.83 -4.28 -5.40
C ILE A 578 15.21 -2.89 -5.28
N ALA A 579 16.00 -1.86 -5.00
CA ALA A 579 15.52 -0.48 -4.98
C ALA A 579 14.96 -0.05 -6.35
N ILE A 580 15.65 -0.36 -7.45
CA ILE A 580 15.19 -0.07 -8.81
C ILE A 580 13.88 -0.80 -9.12
N ILE A 581 13.81 -2.10 -8.86
CA ILE A 581 12.59 -2.90 -9.06
C ILE A 581 11.45 -2.33 -8.23
N SER A 582 11.70 -1.96 -6.98
CA SER A 582 10.71 -1.39 -6.07
C SER A 582 10.15 -0.07 -6.60
N VAL A 583 10.98 0.82 -7.13
CA VAL A 583 10.54 2.08 -7.75
C VAL A 583 9.61 1.81 -8.94
N ILE A 584 9.96 0.86 -9.81
CA ILE A 584 9.12 0.46 -10.94
C ILE A 584 7.76 -0.06 -10.47
N LEU A 585 7.76 -0.96 -9.47
CA LEU A 585 6.53 -1.53 -8.91
C LEU A 585 5.66 -0.46 -8.22
N ILE A 586 6.28 0.50 -7.51
CA ILE A 586 5.57 1.64 -6.91
C ILE A 586 4.91 2.49 -7.99
N LEU A 587 5.59 2.78 -9.10
CA LEU A 587 5.01 3.52 -10.22
C LEU A 587 3.78 2.81 -10.79
N PHE A 588 3.85 1.50 -11.02
CA PHE A 588 2.68 0.70 -11.44
C PHE A 588 1.54 0.75 -10.42
N SER A 589 1.86 0.68 -9.14
CA SER A 589 0.87 0.79 -8.06
C SER A 589 0.17 2.17 -8.06
N VAL A 590 0.92 3.25 -8.25
CA VAL A 590 0.37 4.62 -8.36
C VAL A 590 -0.58 4.74 -9.56
N VAL A 591 -0.21 4.18 -10.72
CA VAL A 591 -1.08 4.15 -11.91
C VAL A 591 -2.36 3.36 -11.61
N ALA A 592 -2.27 2.18 -11.00
CA ALA A 592 -3.43 1.36 -10.65
C ALA A 592 -4.38 2.07 -9.67
N ILE A 593 -3.83 2.78 -8.67
CA ILE A 593 -4.58 3.59 -7.71
C ILE A 593 -5.29 4.76 -8.40
N THR A 594 -4.60 5.46 -9.31
CA THR A 594 -5.21 6.58 -10.05
C THR A 594 -6.37 6.11 -10.93
N ILE A 595 -6.22 4.98 -11.62
CA ILE A 595 -7.30 4.38 -12.42
C ILE A 595 -8.48 4.00 -11.52
N SER A 596 -8.23 3.34 -10.37
CA SER A 596 -9.27 2.99 -9.41
C SER A 596 -9.98 4.23 -8.85
N SER A 597 -9.24 5.30 -8.55
CA SER A 597 -9.77 6.59 -8.08
C SER A 597 -10.68 7.25 -9.12
N LEU A 598 -10.27 7.29 -10.37
CA LEU A 598 -11.07 7.81 -11.49
C LEU A 598 -12.35 6.98 -11.68
N MET A 599 -12.23 5.65 -11.61
CA MET A 599 -13.38 4.75 -11.75
C MET A 599 -14.43 4.99 -10.65
N ILE A 600 -14.01 5.18 -9.39
CA ILE A 600 -14.90 5.55 -8.29
C ILE A 600 -15.65 6.84 -8.61
N GLY A 601 -14.93 7.86 -9.07
CA GLY A 601 -15.51 9.16 -9.44
C GLY A 601 -16.55 9.03 -10.55
N ILE A 602 -16.22 8.34 -11.63
CA ILE A 602 -17.11 8.12 -12.79
C ILE A 602 -18.36 7.33 -12.37
N LEU A 603 -18.18 6.19 -11.70
CA LEU A 603 -19.29 5.32 -11.30
C LEU A 603 -20.21 6.00 -10.26
N THR A 604 -19.64 6.82 -9.37
CA THR A 604 -20.46 7.62 -8.44
C THR A 604 -21.22 8.71 -9.19
N ASN A 605 -20.63 9.36 -10.19
CA ASN A 605 -21.33 10.36 -11.02
C ASN A 605 -22.49 9.73 -11.80
N VAL A 606 -22.28 8.54 -12.38
CA VAL A 606 -23.37 7.79 -13.06
C VAL A 606 -24.50 7.48 -12.07
N ARG A 607 -24.18 7.00 -10.86
CA ARG A 607 -25.19 6.74 -9.81
C ARG A 607 -25.98 8.00 -9.43
N VAL A 608 -25.31 9.14 -9.34
CA VAL A 608 -25.94 10.43 -9.06
C VAL A 608 -26.93 10.81 -10.17
N LEU A 609 -26.52 10.66 -11.44
CA LEU A 609 -27.39 10.99 -12.58
C LEU A 609 -28.60 10.09 -12.66
N GLU A 610 -28.47 8.78 -12.46
CA GLU A 610 -29.59 7.83 -12.44
C GLU A 610 -30.60 8.10 -11.32
N ARG A 611 -30.15 8.67 -10.21
CA ARG A 611 -30.96 8.96 -9.04
C ARG A 611 -31.32 10.43 -8.90
N LYS A 612 -31.22 11.20 -9.99
CA LYS A 612 -31.54 12.63 -10.01
C LYS A 612 -32.94 12.92 -9.44
N LYS A 613 -33.94 12.14 -9.85
CA LYS A 613 -35.32 12.28 -9.35
C LYS A 613 -35.44 11.98 -7.85
N GLU A 614 -34.78 10.95 -7.34
CA GLU A 614 -34.77 10.62 -5.91
C GLU A 614 -34.12 11.75 -5.08
N ILE A 615 -33.01 12.33 -5.56
CA ILE A 615 -32.34 13.47 -4.91
C ILE A 615 -33.30 14.67 -4.82
N GLY A 616 -34.03 14.96 -5.91
CA GLY A 616 -35.05 16.00 -5.93
C GLY A 616 -36.14 15.76 -4.89
N ILE A 617 -36.66 14.52 -4.79
CA ILE A 617 -37.67 14.12 -3.81
C ILE A 617 -37.13 14.32 -2.38
N PHE A 618 -35.95 13.82 -2.05
CA PHE A 618 -35.34 14.01 -0.72
C PHE A 618 -35.22 15.49 -0.35
N ARG A 619 -34.68 16.30 -1.29
CA ARG A 619 -34.49 17.73 -1.08
C ARG A 619 -35.80 18.50 -0.90
N SER A 620 -36.85 18.15 -1.67
CA SER A 620 -38.18 18.77 -1.55
C SER A 620 -38.90 18.40 -0.24
N LEU A 621 -38.53 17.28 0.38
CA LEU A 621 -38.97 16.85 1.71
C LEU A 621 -38.11 17.42 2.85
N GLY A 622 -37.15 18.33 2.56
CA GLY A 622 -36.34 19.03 3.53
C GLY A 622 -35.02 18.33 3.90
N ALA A 623 -34.59 17.33 3.14
CA ALA A 623 -33.25 16.78 3.33
C ALA A 623 -32.19 17.84 2.99
N SER A 624 -31.18 18.02 3.87
CA SER A 624 -30.14 19.01 3.69
C SER A 624 -29.13 18.60 2.60
N LYS A 625 -28.37 19.58 2.08
CA LYS A 625 -27.25 19.30 1.18
C LYS A 625 -26.24 18.34 1.80
N ILE A 626 -26.06 18.41 3.12
CA ILE A 626 -25.15 17.54 3.89
C ILE A 626 -25.69 16.11 3.92
N ASP A 627 -27.00 15.92 4.10
CA ASP A 627 -27.61 14.59 4.12
C ASP A 627 -27.41 13.85 2.79
N ILE A 628 -27.62 14.55 1.66
CA ILE A 628 -27.38 13.97 0.32
C ILE A 628 -25.90 13.62 0.12
N LYS A 629 -24.99 14.52 0.48
CA LYS A 629 -23.55 14.25 0.42
C LYS A 629 -23.16 13.04 1.27
N THR A 630 -23.68 12.98 2.49
CA THR A 630 -23.40 11.89 3.44
C THR A 630 -23.93 10.55 2.93
N LEU A 631 -25.12 10.52 2.32
CA LEU A 631 -25.69 9.32 1.72
C LEU A 631 -24.73 8.69 0.68
N PHE A 632 -24.26 9.46 -0.28
CA PHE A 632 -23.35 8.98 -1.31
C PHE A 632 -21.96 8.60 -0.75
N ASN A 633 -21.46 9.36 0.22
CA ASN A 633 -20.19 9.04 0.88
C ASN A 633 -20.26 7.71 1.65
N ILE A 634 -21.35 7.46 2.35
CA ILE A 634 -21.57 6.18 3.05
C ILE A 634 -21.66 5.03 2.05
N GLU A 635 -22.40 5.19 0.94
CA GLU A 635 -22.45 4.19 -0.13
C GLU A 635 -21.04 3.86 -0.66
N ASN A 636 -20.18 4.86 -0.91
CA ASN A 636 -18.83 4.67 -1.38
C ASN A 636 -17.95 3.95 -0.34
N ILE A 637 -18.09 4.28 0.95
CA ILE A 637 -17.36 3.59 2.03
C ILE A 637 -17.75 2.10 2.08
N PHE A 638 -19.03 1.76 1.97
CA PHE A 638 -19.46 0.37 1.94
C PHE A 638 -18.91 -0.40 0.74
N ILE A 639 -18.91 0.22 -0.46
CA ILE A 639 -18.26 -0.38 -1.65
C ILE A 639 -16.78 -0.60 -1.40
N GLY A 640 -16.11 0.35 -0.74
CA GLY A 640 -14.72 0.23 -0.34
C GLY A 640 -14.46 -0.93 0.62
N ILE A 641 -15.32 -1.14 1.61
CA ILE A 641 -15.21 -2.28 2.54
C ILE A 641 -15.39 -3.60 1.77
N ILE A 642 -16.36 -3.68 0.85
CA ILE A 642 -16.56 -4.87 0.01
C ILE A 642 -15.33 -5.12 -0.87
N SER A 643 -14.75 -4.08 -1.48
CA SER A 643 -13.54 -4.20 -2.31
C SER A 643 -12.34 -4.72 -1.53
N LEU A 644 -12.21 -4.37 -0.26
CA LEU A 644 -11.18 -4.87 0.63
C LEU A 644 -11.32 -6.36 0.94
N VAL A 645 -12.56 -6.79 1.24
CA VAL A 645 -12.83 -8.22 1.46
C VAL A 645 -12.48 -9.04 0.21
N ILE A 646 -12.85 -8.53 -0.97
CA ILE A 646 -12.50 -9.16 -2.25
C ILE A 646 -10.98 -9.18 -2.44
N SER A 647 -10.29 -8.06 -2.19
CA SER A 647 -8.83 -7.96 -2.32
C SER A 647 -8.11 -8.95 -1.40
N MET A 648 -8.53 -9.03 -0.13
CA MET A 648 -7.95 -9.93 0.86
C MET A 648 -8.10 -11.40 0.42
N PHE A 649 -9.28 -11.75 -0.09
CA PHE A 649 -9.54 -13.10 -0.60
C PHE A 649 -8.66 -13.44 -1.81
N ILE A 650 -8.52 -12.53 -2.76
CA ILE A 650 -7.67 -12.72 -3.94
C ILE A 650 -6.20 -12.82 -3.54
N ILE A 651 -5.71 -11.95 -2.64
CA ILE A 651 -4.33 -11.99 -2.16
C ILE A 651 -4.03 -13.34 -1.49
N MET A 652 -4.94 -13.84 -0.63
CA MET A 652 -4.77 -15.16 0.01
C MET A 652 -4.63 -16.30 -1.02
N ILE A 653 -5.40 -16.25 -2.10
CA ILE A 653 -5.28 -17.24 -3.18
C ILE A 653 -3.95 -17.11 -3.91
N MET A 654 -3.42 -15.89 -4.08
CA MET A 654 -2.18 -15.64 -4.82
C MET A 654 -0.90 -15.99 -4.05
N VAL A 655 -0.93 -16.06 -2.71
CA VAL A 655 0.25 -16.38 -1.87
C VAL A 655 0.91 -17.68 -2.27
N GLY A 656 0.13 -18.77 -2.38
CA GLY A 656 0.66 -20.10 -2.72
C GLY A 656 1.36 -20.14 -4.09
N PRO A 657 0.69 -19.74 -5.19
CA PRO A 657 1.30 -19.67 -6.51
C PRO A 657 2.55 -18.78 -6.59
N ILE A 658 2.54 -17.61 -5.92
CA ILE A 658 3.70 -16.70 -5.90
C ILE A 658 4.88 -17.37 -5.20
N ASN A 659 4.70 -17.94 -4.00
CA ASN A 659 5.78 -18.62 -3.27
C ASN A 659 6.32 -19.82 -4.05
N LYS A 660 5.45 -20.61 -4.68
CA LYS A 660 5.89 -21.73 -5.53
C LYS A 660 6.71 -21.26 -6.73
N MET A 661 6.32 -20.16 -7.36
CA MET A 661 7.08 -19.57 -8.46
C MET A 661 8.43 -19.06 -7.98
N MET A 662 8.49 -18.35 -6.86
CA MET A 662 9.71 -17.82 -6.28
C MET A 662 10.68 -18.93 -5.87
N ASN A 663 10.19 -20.00 -5.26
CA ASN A 663 11.00 -21.16 -4.91
C ASN A 663 11.59 -21.84 -6.16
N ASN A 664 10.77 -22.07 -7.20
CA ASN A 664 11.24 -22.72 -8.42
C ASN A 664 12.30 -21.94 -9.22
N TYR A 665 12.23 -20.60 -9.22
CA TYR A 665 13.14 -19.75 -10.01
C TYR A 665 14.31 -19.18 -9.20
N MET A 666 14.16 -18.98 -7.90
CA MET A 666 15.14 -18.29 -7.06
C MET A 666 15.65 -19.15 -5.88
N GLY A 667 15.08 -20.33 -5.66
CA GLY A 667 15.42 -21.18 -4.51
C GLY A 667 15.01 -20.58 -3.16
N LEU A 668 14.15 -19.56 -3.16
CA LEU A 668 13.76 -18.83 -1.96
C LEU A 668 12.41 -19.32 -1.46
N GLU A 669 12.37 -19.90 -0.27
CA GLU A 669 11.14 -20.42 0.34
C GLU A 669 10.38 -19.33 1.12
N ASN A 670 9.07 -19.31 0.98
CA ASN A 670 8.16 -18.48 1.80
C ASN A 670 8.45 -16.96 1.80
N ILE A 671 8.94 -16.41 0.69
CA ILE A 671 9.24 -14.97 0.59
C ILE A 671 7.98 -14.12 0.72
N PHE A 672 6.86 -14.56 0.14
CA PHE A 672 5.62 -13.80 0.20
C PHE A 672 4.81 -14.17 1.44
N VAL A 673 5.08 -13.47 2.55
CA VAL A 673 4.33 -13.59 3.81
C VAL A 673 3.48 -12.34 4.00
N ILE A 674 2.19 -12.52 4.27
CA ILE A 674 1.27 -11.40 4.49
C ILE A 674 1.51 -10.82 5.88
N LYS A 675 2.02 -9.61 5.95
CA LYS A 675 2.13 -8.85 7.20
C LYS A 675 0.82 -8.08 7.45
N TYR A 676 0.02 -8.52 8.40
CA TYR A 676 -1.33 -7.97 8.69
C TYR A 676 -1.34 -6.46 8.95
N TRP A 677 -0.31 -5.91 9.57
CA TRP A 677 -0.21 -4.48 9.84
C TRP A 677 -0.03 -3.64 8.54
N LEU A 678 0.65 -4.19 7.51
CA LEU A 678 0.75 -3.54 6.19
C LEU A 678 -0.61 -3.52 5.48
N LEU A 679 -1.39 -4.60 5.59
CA LEU A 679 -2.76 -4.61 5.08
C LEU A 679 -3.63 -3.53 5.73
N LEU A 680 -3.45 -3.27 7.02
CA LEU A 680 -4.18 -2.21 7.72
C LEU A 680 -3.82 -0.83 7.19
N ILE A 681 -2.55 -0.56 6.90
CA ILE A 681 -2.11 0.70 6.29
C ILE A 681 -2.72 0.87 4.90
N VAL A 682 -2.64 -0.16 4.05
CA VAL A 682 -3.26 -0.15 2.71
C VAL A 682 -4.76 0.08 2.81
N PHE A 683 -5.43 -0.50 3.80
CA PHE A 683 -6.86 -0.28 4.10
C PHE A 683 -7.16 1.19 4.38
N ILE A 684 -6.41 1.83 5.29
CA ILE A 684 -6.62 3.24 5.64
C ILE A 684 -6.41 4.14 4.42
N ILE A 685 -5.35 3.92 3.67
CA ILE A 685 -5.05 4.69 2.44
C ILE A 685 -6.20 4.54 1.44
N ASN A 686 -6.68 3.31 1.20
CA ASN A 686 -7.79 3.05 0.30
C ASN A 686 -9.08 3.77 0.72
N LEU A 687 -9.43 3.76 2.01
CA LEU A 687 -10.60 4.50 2.52
C LEU A 687 -10.47 6.02 2.30
N ILE A 688 -9.28 6.58 2.46
CA ILE A 688 -9.01 7.99 2.19
C ILE A 688 -9.25 8.29 0.70
N ILE A 689 -8.70 7.47 -0.20
CA ILE A 689 -8.84 7.62 -1.65
C ILE A 689 -10.32 7.55 -2.06
N ILE A 690 -11.07 6.57 -1.55
CA ILE A 690 -12.51 6.39 -1.81
C ILE A 690 -13.29 7.63 -1.36
N LYS A 691 -13.00 8.14 -0.16
CA LYS A 691 -13.65 9.33 0.38
C LYS A 691 -13.36 10.57 -0.46
N VAL A 692 -12.13 10.78 -0.88
CA VAL A 692 -11.71 11.92 -1.71
C VAL A 692 -12.36 11.83 -3.09
N SER A 693 -12.19 10.72 -3.80
CA SER A 693 -12.68 10.52 -5.17
C SER A 693 -14.22 10.55 -5.26
N GLY A 694 -14.89 9.96 -4.26
CA GLY A 694 -16.35 9.94 -4.20
C GLY A 694 -16.97 11.26 -3.75
N SER A 695 -16.22 12.15 -3.08
CA SER A 695 -16.75 13.42 -2.56
C SER A 695 -17.12 14.40 -3.66
N ILE A 696 -16.40 14.45 -4.77
CA ILE A 696 -16.66 15.40 -5.88
C ILE A 696 -18.07 15.15 -6.48
N PRO A 697 -18.43 13.93 -6.93
CA PRO A 697 -19.77 13.66 -7.40
C PRO A 697 -20.85 13.85 -6.32
N ALA A 698 -20.55 13.50 -5.06
CA ALA A 698 -21.48 13.67 -3.95
C ALA A 698 -21.80 15.15 -3.67
N ILE A 699 -20.82 16.05 -3.78
CA ILE A 699 -21.00 17.49 -3.68
C ILE A 699 -21.86 18.00 -4.85
N LYS A 700 -21.58 17.53 -6.09
CA LYS A 700 -22.39 17.87 -7.26
C LYS A 700 -23.85 17.45 -7.08
N ALA A 701 -24.10 16.23 -6.58
CA ALA A 701 -25.43 15.75 -6.25
C ALA A 701 -26.16 16.66 -5.24
N SER A 702 -25.46 17.09 -4.19
CA SER A 702 -26.04 17.93 -3.14
C SER A 702 -26.41 19.34 -3.59
N ARG A 703 -25.81 19.83 -4.68
CA ARG A 703 -26.05 21.17 -5.24
C ARG A 703 -27.04 21.21 -6.40
N MET A 704 -27.61 20.08 -6.79
CA MET A 704 -28.62 20.03 -7.85
C MET A 704 -29.88 20.79 -7.43
N GLU A 705 -30.46 21.53 -8.37
CA GLU A 705 -31.72 22.24 -8.16
C GLU A 705 -32.90 21.26 -8.06
N ILE A 706 -33.75 21.46 -7.07
CA ILE A 706 -34.88 20.56 -6.73
C ILE A 706 -35.84 20.42 -7.92
N VAL A 707 -36.23 21.53 -8.52
CA VAL A 707 -37.19 21.56 -9.64
C VAL A 707 -36.62 20.83 -10.87
N ASN A 708 -35.34 21.06 -11.21
CA ASN A 708 -34.69 20.39 -12.33
C ASN A 708 -34.52 18.88 -12.10
N CYS A 709 -34.48 18.46 -10.83
CA CYS A 709 -34.38 17.04 -10.48
C CYS A 709 -35.74 16.32 -10.57
N ILE A 710 -36.83 16.99 -10.21
CA ILE A 710 -38.16 16.38 -10.16
C ILE A 710 -38.84 16.37 -11.54
N TYR A 711 -38.75 17.47 -12.28
CA TYR A 711 -39.47 17.67 -13.54
C TYR A 711 -38.67 17.44 -14.81
N ASN A 712 -37.41 16.91 -14.69
CA ASN A 712 -36.50 16.60 -15.82
C ASN A 712 -36.30 17.78 -16.80
N ARG A 713 -36.18 18.99 -16.30
CA ARG A 713 -35.89 20.18 -17.08
C ARG A 713 -34.38 20.44 -17.16
#